data_e79421fa5003ca02750af9b7c06eee01
#
_entry.id   e79421fa5003ca02750af9b7c06eee01
#
_cell.length_a   1.000
_cell.length_b   1.000
_cell.length_c   1.000
_cell.angle_alpha   90.00
_cell.angle_beta   90.00
_cell.angle_gamma   90.00
#
_symmetry.space_group_name_H-M   'P 1'
#
loop_
_entity.id
_entity.type
_entity.pdbx_description
1 polymer ?
#
loop_
_entity_poly.entity_id
_entity_poly.type
_entity_poly.pdbx_seq_one_letter_code
_entity_poly.pdbx_strand_id
1 'polypeptide(L)'
;MCEELFYEKEENWCKVRDHNHATGEYRGAAHFSCNLNKRRTTHIPVFFHNLRGYDSHLIMQGIHRYAGKKSIRVIPNNMEKYVSFQLGNLRFLDSLQFLGPGASLDVLAANLTEFPHLKEQFEKVWFLGDLNDVNLLCQNGVYPYSHIKNFEVFEETRLPPKEAFKNDLTGEHISDEKYEFAQRVWTTMGCQSMGEYHDLYLYQDIFLLADIFEKFRQVCLKNYQLDPAHYYTVPGFSWDAALKFTKVKLETLHDIEMHQFLERGMRGGISMISHRYAQANNKYLQEYDPEKPTSFITYQDSNNLYGEAMTQSLPVSDFKWVDEKDVKSFNVMTVQDDADTGYFLEVDLEYPKELHDLHSDYPLAPEKMLISHEMLSPYQQQLKEDLGYKPARVEKLVPNLWNKEKYIIHYRNLKFYLAQGLKLQKIHRVLQFKQEAWLKSYIQHSTQLRAAAKNDFEKDFFKLLNNSVFGKTMEDVRRRINIKLITEPAMFKKHTAKVTYKRSVVFVNDEEKEEYFVGLEAKRTSIKLDKPIYTGFTVLELSKLHMYDFHYNHMMEKYGPERAKLLFTDTDSLTYHITAEDLYQDMKEDQPLYDTSNYSKDHFLFSEVNKKVIGKFKDETGGLPIVEWIGLRAKMYSMMTDDGKEKKTGKGIKKSVLKKEIRHQDFKDCLMEKREFQHSMMNFRSKQHQLFTVKQTKKSLSPFDDKRYILEDGYTTRAHGHYQNGIIRPSKAAESSEKELANSMRALSLTSTNHTSLSKVLDTIMESHGNQSSIDLPLAPPTSNKFHAYLASFWK
;
A
#
# COMPACT_ATOMS: atom_id res chain seq x y z
N MET A 1 -13.88 -13.54 27.72
CA MET A 1 -15.15 -14.04 28.30
C MET A 1 -15.88 -12.82 28.81
N CYS A 2 -17.20 -12.82 28.86
CA CYS A 2 -17.92 -11.70 29.47
C CYS A 2 -17.56 -11.64 30.95
N GLU A 3 -17.49 -10.44 31.53
CA GLU A 3 -17.17 -10.20 32.94
C GLU A 3 -18.45 -10.11 33.81
N GLU A 4 -19.56 -10.65 33.29
CA GLU A 4 -20.86 -10.58 33.95
C GLU A 4 -21.05 -11.70 35.00
N LEU A 5 -21.89 -11.43 35.97
CA LEU A 5 -22.16 -12.36 37.09
C LEU A 5 -23.01 -13.58 36.59
N PHE A 6 -22.85 -14.72 37.26
CA PHE A 6 -23.67 -15.90 37.01
C PHE A 6 -25.05 -15.77 37.69
N TYR A 7 -26.10 -16.07 36.97
CA TYR A 7 -27.48 -16.09 37.48
C TYR A 7 -28.05 -17.52 37.41
N GLU A 8 -28.46 -18.04 38.54
CA GLU A 8 -28.91 -19.45 38.65
C GLU A 8 -30.27 -19.72 38.02
N LYS A 9 -31.06 -18.68 37.76
CA LYS A 9 -32.47 -18.83 37.25
C LYS A 9 -32.66 -18.51 35.76
N GLU A 10 -31.60 -18.07 35.07
CA GLU A 10 -31.68 -17.77 33.64
C GLU A 10 -30.83 -18.78 32.85
N GLU A 11 -31.50 -19.57 32.00
CA GLU A 11 -30.91 -20.66 31.23
C GLU A 11 -29.63 -20.26 30.47
N ASN A 12 -29.60 -19.05 29.88
CA ASN A 12 -28.46 -18.54 29.11
C ASN A 12 -27.29 -18.04 29.99
N TRP A 13 -27.52 -17.73 31.25
CA TRP A 13 -26.56 -17.15 32.20
C TRP A 13 -26.16 -18.12 33.31
N CYS A 14 -26.65 -19.36 33.25
CA CYS A 14 -26.26 -20.39 34.20
C CYS A 14 -24.79 -20.76 34.04
N LYS A 15 -24.17 -21.11 35.14
CA LYS A 15 -22.77 -21.51 35.25
C LYS A 15 -22.56 -22.92 34.68
N VAL A 16 -21.66 -23.06 33.68
CA VAL A 16 -21.22 -24.34 33.15
C VAL A 16 -19.71 -24.50 33.30
N ARG A 17 -19.24 -25.76 33.29
CA ARG A 17 -17.80 -26.08 33.30
C ARG A 17 -17.27 -26.05 31.86
N ASP A 18 -16.52 -25.02 31.51
CA ASP A 18 -15.80 -24.98 30.22
C ASP A 18 -14.53 -25.82 30.30
N HIS A 19 -14.29 -26.63 29.27
CA HIS A 19 -13.11 -27.48 29.15
C HIS A 19 -12.61 -27.53 27.70
N ASN A 20 -11.36 -27.84 27.53
CA ASN A 20 -10.78 -28.09 26.20
C ASN A 20 -11.26 -29.45 25.70
N HIS A 21 -12.06 -29.46 24.64
CA HIS A 21 -12.63 -30.69 24.09
C HIS A 21 -11.62 -31.60 23.37
N ALA A 22 -10.42 -31.13 23.09
CA ALA A 22 -9.35 -31.96 22.51
C ALA A 22 -8.52 -32.63 23.62
N THR A 23 -8.22 -31.89 24.70
CA THR A 23 -7.38 -32.35 25.81
C THR A 23 -8.16 -32.76 27.07
N GLY A 24 -9.44 -32.38 27.16
CA GLY A 24 -10.24 -32.58 28.39
C GLY A 24 -9.92 -31.59 29.53
N GLU A 25 -8.93 -30.74 29.38
CA GLU A 25 -8.45 -29.80 30.40
C GLU A 25 -9.52 -28.77 30.79
N TYR A 26 -9.77 -28.62 32.09
CA TYR A 26 -10.71 -27.64 32.61
C TYR A 26 -10.18 -26.21 32.45
N ARG A 27 -10.94 -25.32 31.85
CA ARG A 27 -10.55 -23.94 31.55
C ARG A 27 -11.18 -22.89 32.48
N GLY A 28 -12.16 -23.31 33.30
CA GLY A 28 -12.85 -22.41 34.21
C GLY A 28 -14.37 -22.48 34.09
N ALA A 29 -15.03 -21.62 34.86
CA ALA A 29 -16.48 -21.43 34.77
C ALA A 29 -16.81 -20.48 33.65
N ALA A 30 -17.88 -20.76 32.91
CA ALA A 30 -18.41 -19.90 31.84
C ALA A 30 -19.94 -19.87 31.93
N HIS A 31 -20.60 -18.84 31.37
CA HIS A 31 -22.01 -18.89 31.15
C HIS A 31 -22.33 -19.91 30.05
N PHE A 32 -23.49 -20.53 30.11
CA PHE A 32 -23.92 -21.49 29.12
C PHE A 32 -23.89 -20.90 27.68
N SER A 33 -24.44 -19.70 27.48
CA SER A 33 -24.39 -18.98 26.22
C SER A 33 -22.96 -18.65 25.75
N CYS A 34 -22.09 -18.23 26.67
CA CYS A 34 -20.69 -17.95 26.35
C CYS A 34 -19.94 -19.23 25.95
N ASN A 35 -20.23 -20.35 26.60
CA ASN A 35 -19.63 -21.65 26.27
C ASN A 35 -20.11 -22.15 24.91
N LEU A 36 -21.42 -22.03 24.61
CA LEU A 36 -21.99 -22.40 23.31
C LEU A 36 -21.48 -21.51 22.18
N ASN A 37 -21.37 -20.21 22.42
CA ASN A 37 -20.91 -19.21 21.45
C ASN A 37 -19.39 -19.18 21.28
N LYS A 38 -18.65 -19.87 22.13
CA LYS A 38 -17.20 -19.96 22.01
C LYS A 38 -16.82 -20.66 20.73
N ARG A 39 -16.50 -19.87 19.72
CA ARG A 39 -16.04 -20.36 18.44
C ARG A 39 -14.71 -21.09 18.64
N ARG A 40 -14.71 -22.39 18.39
CA ARG A 40 -13.48 -23.16 18.30
C ARG A 40 -12.77 -22.76 17.03
N THR A 41 -11.51 -22.41 17.12
CA THR A 41 -10.64 -22.36 15.96
C THR A 41 -10.41 -23.80 15.49
N THR A 42 -11.11 -24.19 14.44
CA THR A 42 -10.93 -25.49 13.79
C THR A 42 -9.79 -25.46 12.77
N HIS A 43 -9.04 -24.37 12.71
CA HIS A 43 -8.04 -24.13 11.69
C HIS A 43 -6.64 -24.10 12.29
N ILE A 44 -5.73 -24.77 11.59
CA ILE A 44 -4.30 -24.71 11.84
C ILE A 44 -3.73 -23.66 10.90
N PRO A 45 -3.22 -22.51 11.40
CA PRO A 45 -2.58 -21.52 10.57
C PRO A 45 -1.23 -22.02 10.07
N VAL A 46 -0.96 -21.87 8.78
CA VAL A 46 0.31 -22.19 8.14
C VAL A 46 0.85 -20.91 7.53
N PHE A 47 1.94 -20.38 8.08
CA PHE A 47 2.52 -19.13 7.66
C PHE A 47 3.66 -19.32 6.66
N PHE A 48 3.64 -18.50 5.62
CA PHE A 48 4.71 -18.33 4.67
C PHE A 48 5.09 -16.84 4.60
N HIS A 49 6.31 -16.58 4.22
CA HIS A 49 6.73 -15.21 3.93
C HIS A 49 6.64 -14.92 2.43
N ASN A 50 5.78 -13.98 2.01
CA ASN A 50 5.45 -13.70 0.61
C ASN A 50 4.66 -14.81 -0.10
N LEU A 51 3.84 -15.57 0.63
CA LEU A 51 2.99 -16.63 0.08
C LEU A 51 2.27 -16.23 -1.22
N ARG A 52 1.62 -15.07 -1.19
CA ARG A 52 0.82 -14.55 -2.31
C ARG A 52 1.62 -14.32 -3.59
N GLY A 53 2.91 -13.99 -3.45
CA GLY A 53 3.77 -13.63 -4.57
C GLY A 53 4.52 -14.81 -5.18
N TYR A 54 4.70 -15.89 -4.43
CA TYR A 54 5.57 -17.00 -4.81
C TYR A 54 5.01 -18.38 -4.43
N ASP A 55 5.09 -18.81 -3.18
CA ASP A 55 4.81 -20.19 -2.74
C ASP A 55 3.39 -20.64 -3.04
N SER A 56 2.40 -19.73 -3.01
CA SER A 56 1.02 -20.08 -3.35
C SER A 56 0.88 -20.65 -4.76
N HIS A 57 1.72 -20.20 -5.71
CA HIS A 57 1.68 -20.71 -7.07
C HIS A 57 2.21 -22.15 -7.15
N LEU A 58 3.30 -22.46 -6.43
CA LEU A 58 3.86 -23.80 -6.34
C LEU A 58 2.88 -24.76 -5.66
N ILE A 59 2.28 -24.34 -4.54
CA ILE A 59 1.27 -25.14 -3.83
C ILE A 59 0.06 -25.39 -4.73
N MET A 60 -0.42 -24.37 -5.46
CA MET A 60 -1.60 -24.51 -6.33
C MET A 60 -1.39 -25.48 -7.51
N GLN A 61 -0.17 -25.67 -7.97
CA GLN A 61 0.13 -26.66 -9.02
C GLN A 61 -0.20 -28.10 -8.58
N GLY A 62 -0.11 -28.41 -7.29
CA GLY A 62 -0.34 -29.77 -6.76
C GLY A 62 -1.51 -29.92 -5.79
N ILE A 63 -2.11 -28.83 -5.28
CA ILE A 63 -3.10 -28.87 -4.19
C ILE A 63 -4.34 -29.71 -4.52
N HIS A 64 -4.72 -29.76 -5.80
CA HIS A 64 -5.89 -30.50 -6.28
C HIS A 64 -5.77 -32.01 -5.99
N ARG A 65 -4.56 -32.59 -6.02
CA ARG A 65 -4.29 -34.01 -5.72
C ARG A 65 -4.59 -34.35 -4.26
N TYR A 66 -4.50 -33.38 -3.35
CA TYR A 66 -4.72 -33.59 -1.92
C TYR A 66 -6.12 -33.11 -1.46
N ALA A 67 -6.88 -32.47 -2.36
CA ALA A 67 -8.20 -31.95 -2.02
C ALA A 67 -9.20 -33.11 -1.68
N GLY A 68 -9.18 -34.22 -2.44
CA GLY A 68 -10.16 -35.28 -2.31
C GLY A 68 -11.58 -34.68 -2.34
N LYS A 69 -12.41 -35.03 -1.34
CA LYS A 69 -13.76 -34.48 -1.17
C LYS A 69 -13.75 -33.09 -0.45
N LYS A 70 -12.59 -32.56 -0.05
CA LYS A 70 -12.47 -31.30 0.64
C LYS A 70 -12.47 -30.15 -0.37
N SER A 71 -13.25 -29.11 -0.09
CA SER A 71 -13.23 -27.90 -0.92
C SER A 71 -12.00 -27.05 -0.63
N ILE A 72 -11.37 -26.54 -1.69
CA ILE A 72 -10.33 -25.50 -1.57
C ILE A 72 -11.05 -24.15 -1.49
N ARG A 73 -10.91 -23.45 -0.38
CA ARG A 73 -11.50 -22.11 -0.17
C ARG A 73 -10.44 -21.05 -0.34
N VAL A 74 -10.76 -19.94 -1.01
CA VAL A 74 -9.81 -18.85 -1.24
C VAL A 74 -10.40 -17.48 -0.88
N ILE A 75 -9.55 -16.56 -0.42
CA ILE A 75 -9.81 -15.13 -0.37
C ILE A 75 -9.01 -14.50 -1.51
N PRO A 76 -9.63 -14.24 -2.66
CA PRO A 76 -8.90 -13.88 -3.87
C PRO A 76 -8.62 -12.38 -4.00
N ASN A 77 -7.44 -12.04 -4.53
CA ASN A 77 -7.16 -10.74 -5.15
C ASN A 77 -7.48 -10.76 -6.65
N ASN A 78 -7.17 -11.87 -7.33
CA ASN A 78 -7.50 -12.14 -8.72
C ASN A 78 -7.58 -13.66 -8.94
N MET A 79 -7.65 -14.13 -10.19
CA MET A 79 -7.80 -15.57 -10.51
C MET A 79 -6.66 -16.45 -9.98
N GLU A 80 -5.47 -15.91 -9.79
CA GLU A 80 -4.25 -16.69 -9.44
C GLU A 80 -3.60 -16.23 -8.12
N LYS A 81 -3.95 -15.06 -7.58
CA LYS A 81 -3.34 -14.52 -6.35
C LYS A 81 -4.38 -14.45 -5.24
N TYR A 82 -4.04 -15.05 -4.12
CA TYR A 82 -4.93 -15.18 -2.97
C TYR A 82 -4.32 -14.48 -1.74
N VAL A 83 -5.14 -13.77 -0.99
CA VAL A 83 -4.76 -13.24 0.35
C VAL A 83 -4.53 -14.40 1.31
N SER A 84 -5.37 -15.42 1.19
CA SER A 84 -5.32 -16.66 1.97
C SER A 84 -6.06 -17.74 1.22
N PHE A 85 -5.68 -19.00 1.44
CA PHE A 85 -6.46 -20.13 1.02
C PHE A 85 -6.50 -21.20 2.11
N GLN A 86 -7.44 -22.12 1.98
CA GLN A 86 -7.69 -23.16 2.98
C GLN A 86 -7.96 -24.50 2.30
N LEU A 87 -7.32 -25.54 2.84
CA LEU A 87 -7.57 -26.93 2.48
C LEU A 87 -7.90 -27.71 3.76
N GLY A 88 -9.14 -28.18 3.90
CA GLY A 88 -9.60 -28.80 5.15
C GLY A 88 -9.43 -27.86 6.35
N ASN A 89 -8.63 -28.25 7.33
CA ASN A 89 -8.33 -27.48 8.52
C ASN A 89 -7.09 -26.59 8.38
N LEU A 90 -6.29 -26.77 7.34
CA LEU A 90 -5.09 -25.96 7.09
C LEU A 90 -5.49 -24.62 6.48
N ARG A 91 -5.10 -23.52 7.11
CA ARG A 91 -5.28 -22.16 6.62
C ARG A 91 -3.92 -21.55 6.31
N PHE A 92 -3.67 -21.31 5.03
CA PHE A 92 -2.43 -20.73 4.53
C PHE A 92 -2.50 -19.19 4.58
N LEU A 93 -1.53 -18.60 5.23
CA LEU A 93 -1.44 -17.16 5.54
C LEU A 93 -0.10 -16.60 5.09
N ASP A 94 -0.10 -15.32 4.74
CA ASP A 94 1.09 -14.61 4.28
C ASP A 94 1.55 -13.63 5.36
N SER A 95 2.70 -13.86 5.97
CA SER A 95 3.27 -13.00 7.01
C SER A 95 3.54 -11.57 6.52
N LEU A 96 3.83 -11.34 5.23
CA LEU A 96 3.94 -10.00 4.66
C LEU A 96 2.65 -9.16 4.76
N GLN A 97 1.48 -9.83 4.90
CA GLN A 97 0.21 -9.11 5.11
C GLN A 97 0.09 -8.54 6.54
N PHE A 98 0.99 -8.93 7.43
CA PHE A 98 1.06 -8.46 8.82
C PHE A 98 2.27 -7.58 9.08
N LEU A 99 3.42 -7.89 8.47
CA LEU A 99 4.70 -7.26 8.76
C LEU A 99 5.01 -6.06 7.83
N GLY A 100 4.20 -5.88 6.80
CA GLY A 100 4.28 -4.75 5.87
C GLY A 100 5.09 -5.02 4.59
N PRO A 101 4.81 -4.26 3.53
CA PRO A 101 5.50 -4.41 2.26
C PRO A 101 6.95 -3.92 2.37
N GLY A 102 7.89 -4.81 2.10
CA GLY A 102 9.33 -4.50 2.15
C GLY A 102 10.05 -4.98 3.41
N ALA A 103 9.33 -5.60 4.36
CA ALA A 103 9.91 -6.31 5.48
C ALA A 103 10.52 -7.62 4.96
N SER A 104 11.80 -7.62 4.57
CA SER A 104 12.52 -8.85 4.26
C SER A 104 12.86 -9.61 5.55
N LEU A 105 13.05 -10.93 5.43
CA LEU A 105 13.43 -11.76 6.58
C LEU A 105 14.72 -11.26 7.24
N ASP A 106 15.67 -10.80 6.42
CA ASP A 106 16.93 -10.18 6.85
C ASP A 106 16.70 -8.98 7.79
N VAL A 107 15.90 -8.01 7.37
CA VAL A 107 15.57 -6.82 8.17
C VAL A 107 14.81 -7.19 9.44
N LEU A 108 13.90 -8.16 9.37
CA LEU A 108 13.10 -8.59 10.52
C LEU A 108 13.94 -9.34 11.54
N ALA A 109 14.80 -10.27 11.10
CA ALA A 109 15.70 -11.03 11.96
C ALA A 109 16.71 -10.12 12.68
N ALA A 110 17.24 -9.12 11.99
CA ALA A 110 18.17 -8.14 12.58
C ALA A 110 17.56 -7.32 13.73
N ASN A 111 16.23 -7.29 13.85
CA ASN A 111 15.51 -6.60 14.93
C ASN A 111 15.18 -7.51 16.14
N LEU A 112 15.46 -8.82 16.05
CA LEU A 112 15.26 -9.74 17.16
C LEU A 112 16.52 -9.85 18.02
N THR A 113 16.33 -10.05 19.31
CA THR A 113 17.40 -10.29 20.30
C THR A 113 17.41 -11.74 20.81
N GLU A 114 16.31 -12.45 20.62
CA GLU A 114 16.10 -13.81 21.13
C GLU A 114 15.51 -14.69 20.03
N PHE A 115 16.01 -15.92 19.91
CA PHE A 115 15.64 -16.89 18.88
C PHE A 115 15.34 -18.26 19.54
N PRO A 116 14.30 -18.38 20.37
CA PRO A 116 14.05 -19.60 21.13
C PRO A 116 13.70 -20.81 20.25
N HIS A 117 12.86 -20.64 19.22
CA HIS A 117 12.43 -21.75 18.37
C HIS A 117 13.57 -22.23 17.48
N LEU A 118 14.35 -21.31 16.91
CA LEU A 118 15.52 -21.66 16.13
C LEU A 118 16.53 -22.42 16.98
N LYS A 119 16.88 -21.92 18.15
CA LYS A 119 17.86 -22.56 19.06
C LYS A 119 17.40 -23.95 19.49
N GLU A 120 16.16 -24.07 19.98
CA GLU A 120 15.61 -25.36 20.43
C GLU A 120 15.65 -26.43 19.32
N GLN A 121 15.33 -26.06 18.09
CA GLN A 121 15.31 -27.02 16.98
C GLN A 121 16.71 -27.42 16.51
N PHE A 122 17.64 -26.48 16.45
CA PHE A 122 19.02 -26.83 16.08
C PHE A 122 19.71 -27.67 17.14
N GLU A 123 19.45 -27.45 18.41
CA GLU A 123 19.91 -28.32 19.51
C GLU A 123 19.35 -29.74 19.38
N LYS A 124 18.09 -29.89 19.02
CA LYS A 124 17.43 -31.21 18.91
C LYS A 124 17.78 -31.98 17.64
N VAL A 125 17.92 -31.30 16.52
CA VAL A 125 18.04 -31.95 15.18
C VAL A 125 19.49 -32.14 14.79
N TRP A 126 20.36 -31.15 15.06
CA TRP A 126 21.74 -31.11 14.60
C TRP A 126 22.74 -31.54 15.65
N PHE A 127 22.28 -31.80 16.89
CA PHE A 127 23.12 -32.19 18.02
C PHE A 127 24.37 -31.30 18.18
N LEU A 128 24.22 -29.99 17.93
CA LEU A 128 25.30 -29.02 18.10
C LEU A 128 25.61 -28.88 19.60
N GLY A 129 26.77 -29.36 20.00
CA GLY A 129 27.20 -29.36 21.41
C GLY A 129 27.56 -27.97 21.94
N ASP A 130 27.77 -26.98 21.07
CA ASP A 130 28.06 -25.59 21.45
C ASP A 130 26.96 -24.63 20.98
N LEU A 131 26.31 -23.97 21.95
CA LEU A 131 25.32 -22.92 21.69
C LEU A 131 25.88 -21.72 20.91
N ASN A 132 27.20 -21.52 20.94
CA ASN A 132 27.83 -20.41 20.18
C ASN A 132 27.71 -20.66 18.65
N ASP A 133 27.72 -21.90 18.21
CA ASP A 133 27.57 -22.25 16.78
C ASP A 133 26.16 -21.93 16.28
N VAL A 134 25.13 -22.16 17.12
CA VAL A 134 23.73 -21.81 16.77
C VAL A 134 23.53 -20.30 16.67
N ASN A 135 24.26 -19.50 17.43
CA ASN A 135 24.17 -18.04 17.35
C ASN A 135 24.58 -17.51 15.96
N LEU A 136 25.42 -18.24 15.22
CA LEU A 136 25.77 -17.93 13.84
C LEU A 136 24.53 -17.92 12.93
N LEU A 137 23.53 -18.74 13.23
CA LEU A 137 22.29 -18.86 12.46
C LEU A 137 21.19 -17.86 12.87
N CYS A 138 21.41 -17.05 13.93
CA CYS A 138 20.46 -16.05 14.42
C CYS A 138 20.38 -14.80 13.54
N GLN A 139 20.66 -14.92 12.24
CA GLN A 139 20.56 -13.89 11.21
C GLN A 139 20.17 -14.53 9.89
N ASN A 140 19.79 -13.72 8.90
CA ASN A 140 19.41 -14.26 7.59
C ASN A 140 20.57 -14.99 6.91
N GLY A 141 20.31 -16.18 6.40
CA GLY A 141 21.28 -16.99 5.68
C GLY A 141 21.66 -16.39 4.33
N VAL A 142 22.80 -16.84 3.79
CA VAL A 142 23.29 -16.47 2.46
C VAL A 142 23.20 -17.69 1.55
N TYR A 143 22.45 -17.58 0.43
CA TYR A 143 22.16 -18.73 -0.41
C TYR A 143 22.35 -18.40 -1.91
N PRO A 144 22.98 -19.30 -2.70
CA PRO A 144 23.28 -19.07 -4.12
C PRO A 144 22.11 -19.44 -5.03
N TYR A 145 20.96 -18.76 -4.93
CA TYR A 145 19.72 -19.08 -5.66
C TYR A 145 19.91 -19.28 -7.16
N SER A 146 20.71 -18.47 -7.81
CA SER A 146 20.91 -18.54 -9.27
C SER A 146 21.84 -19.67 -9.70
N HIS A 147 22.56 -20.28 -8.76
CA HIS A 147 23.41 -21.45 -8.99
C HIS A 147 22.60 -22.73 -9.04
N ILE A 148 21.54 -22.83 -8.25
CA ILE A 148 20.69 -24.03 -8.16
C ILE A 148 19.81 -24.14 -9.40
N LYS A 149 20.26 -24.89 -10.40
CA LYS A 149 19.56 -25.09 -11.69
C LYS A 149 18.86 -26.43 -11.79
N ASN A 150 19.40 -27.44 -11.12
CA ASN A 150 18.90 -28.81 -11.09
C ASN A 150 19.25 -29.48 -9.75
N PHE A 151 18.82 -30.72 -9.55
CA PHE A 151 19.08 -31.47 -8.31
C PHE A 151 20.53 -31.97 -8.21
N GLU A 152 21.28 -32.03 -9.31
CA GLU A 152 22.67 -32.49 -9.30
C GLU A 152 23.58 -31.53 -8.52
N VAL A 153 23.20 -30.24 -8.47
CA VAL A 153 23.92 -29.24 -7.68
C VAL A 153 23.94 -29.58 -6.18
N PHE A 154 22.98 -30.33 -5.69
CA PHE A 154 22.94 -30.73 -4.28
C PHE A 154 23.99 -31.79 -3.91
N GLU A 155 24.56 -32.47 -4.90
CA GLU A 155 25.67 -33.42 -4.72
C GLU A 155 27.05 -32.72 -4.71
N GLU A 156 27.14 -31.42 -5.00
CA GLU A 156 28.37 -30.67 -4.92
C GLU A 156 28.93 -30.69 -3.49
N THR A 157 30.17 -31.09 -3.33
CA THR A 157 30.84 -31.26 -2.03
C THR A 157 31.58 -30.02 -1.55
N ARG A 158 31.36 -28.89 -2.18
CA ARG A 158 31.98 -27.59 -1.85
C ARG A 158 31.02 -26.47 -2.00
N LEU A 159 31.14 -25.46 -1.14
CA LEU A 159 30.42 -24.20 -1.33
C LEU A 159 30.85 -23.57 -2.66
N PRO A 160 29.91 -23.17 -3.54
CA PRO A 160 30.28 -22.58 -4.82
C PRO A 160 31.00 -21.23 -4.65
N PRO A 161 31.79 -20.79 -5.64
CA PRO A 161 32.52 -19.55 -5.56
C PRO A 161 31.63 -18.32 -5.45
N LYS A 162 32.17 -17.18 -4.97
CA LYS A 162 31.44 -15.94 -4.71
C LYS A 162 30.58 -15.48 -5.89
N GLU A 163 31.06 -15.68 -7.12
CA GLU A 163 30.34 -15.31 -8.35
C GLU A 163 29.03 -16.04 -8.54
N ALA A 164 28.90 -17.26 -8.01
CA ALA A 164 27.69 -18.08 -8.06
C ALA A 164 26.56 -17.52 -7.18
N PHE A 165 26.87 -16.67 -6.23
CA PHE A 165 25.89 -15.98 -5.38
C PHE A 165 25.31 -14.70 -6.01
N LYS A 166 25.61 -14.42 -7.27
CA LYS A 166 25.02 -13.33 -7.99
C LYS A 166 23.50 -13.50 -8.06
N ASN A 167 22.76 -12.45 -7.71
CA ASN A 167 21.32 -12.43 -7.87
C ASN A 167 20.92 -12.01 -9.30
N ASP A 168 20.47 -12.93 -10.12
CA ASP A 168 20.10 -12.67 -11.51
C ASP A 168 18.89 -11.72 -11.67
N LEU A 169 18.05 -11.59 -10.64
CA LEU A 169 16.91 -10.67 -10.68
C LEU A 169 17.30 -9.21 -10.47
N THR A 170 18.31 -8.97 -9.63
CA THR A 170 18.77 -7.61 -9.30
C THR A 170 20.09 -7.25 -9.97
N GLY A 171 20.81 -8.27 -10.49
CA GLY A 171 22.17 -8.15 -11.01
C GLY A 171 23.21 -7.86 -9.92
N GLU A 172 22.87 -8.10 -8.64
CA GLU A 172 23.74 -7.82 -7.50
C GLU A 172 24.65 -9.01 -7.20
N HIS A 173 25.91 -8.70 -6.91
CA HIS A 173 26.85 -9.63 -6.31
C HIS A 173 26.80 -9.49 -4.79
N ILE A 174 27.13 -10.56 -4.07
CA ILE A 174 27.26 -10.47 -2.61
C ILE A 174 28.57 -9.78 -2.23
N SER A 175 28.62 -9.17 -1.04
CA SER A 175 29.86 -8.61 -0.48
C SER A 175 30.82 -9.72 -0.03
N ASP A 176 32.07 -9.36 0.22
CA ASP A 176 33.08 -10.30 0.75
C ASP A 176 32.67 -10.82 2.12
N GLU A 177 32.17 -9.94 2.99
CA GLU A 177 31.70 -10.30 4.33
C GLU A 177 30.57 -11.34 4.29
N LYS A 178 29.61 -11.19 3.35
CA LYS A 178 28.52 -12.17 3.17
C LYS A 178 29.03 -13.50 2.66
N TYR A 179 29.99 -13.51 1.78
CA TYR A 179 30.61 -14.76 1.29
C TYR A 179 31.41 -15.46 2.39
N GLU A 180 32.24 -14.72 3.12
CA GLU A 180 32.94 -15.24 4.30
C GLU A 180 32.00 -15.78 5.37
N PHE A 181 30.86 -15.14 5.55
CA PHE A 181 29.81 -15.65 6.44
C PHE A 181 29.25 -16.99 5.94
N ALA A 182 28.95 -17.14 4.65
CA ALA A 182 28.50 -18.41 4.08
C ALA A 182 29.56 -19.52 4.25
N GLN A 183 30.82 -19.21 4.07
CA GLN A 183 31.95 -20.15 4.29
C GLN A 183 32.06 -20.58 5.77
N ARG A 184 31.93 -19.62 6.70
CA ARG A 184 31.89 -19.95 8.14
C ARG A 184 30.71 -20.83 8.49
N VAL A 185 29.51 -20.54 7.99
CA VAL A 185 28.33 -21.39 8.20
C VAL A 185 28.56 -22.79 7.69
N TRP A 186 29.07 -22.93 6.45
CA TRP A 186 29.42 -24.23 5.85
C TRP A 186 30.36 -25.06 6.74
N THR A 187 31.43 -24.42 7.19
CA THR A 187 32.50 -25.09 7.98
C THR A 187 32.01 -25.40 9.39
N THR A 188 31.43 -24.45 10.08
CA THR A 188 30.98 -24.61 11.49
C THR A 188 29.86 -25.63 11.62
N MET A 189 28.94 -25.63 10.67
CA MET A 189 27.82 -26.60 10.66
C MET A 189 28.20 -27.96 10.07
N GLY A 190 29.43 -28.13 9.60
CA GLY A 190 29.95 -29.40 9.10
C GLY A 190 29.30 -29.88 7.81
N CYS A 191 28.80 -28.97 6.96
CA CYS A 191 28.15 -29.33 5.70
C CYS A 191 29.14 -30.10 4.77
N GLN A 192 28.69 -31.25 4.26
CA GLN A 192 29.47 -32.08 3.36
C GLN A 192 29.01 -31.93 1.91
N SER A 193 27.82 -31.41 1.69
CA SER A 193 27.22 -31.21 0.36
C SER A 193 26.37 -29.93 0.30
N MET A 194 26.14 -29.46 -0.93
CA MET A 194 25.19 -28.37 -1.16
C MET A 194 23.76 -28.73 -0.73
N GLY A 195 23.41 -30.04 -0.74
CA GLY A 195 22.13 -30.52 -0.21
C GLY A 195 21.99 -30.29 1.29
N GLU A 196 23.04 -30.59 2.07
CA GLU A 196 23.06 -30.33 3.52
C GLU A 196 23.04 -28.82 3.81
N TYR A 197 23.77 -28.02 3.05
CA TYR A 197 23.73 -26.57 3.15
C TYR A 197 22.36 -25.98 2.79
N HIS A 198 21.68 -26.56 1.79
CA HIS A 198 20.31 -26.23 1.43
C HIS A 198 19.33 -26.52 2.56
N ASP A 199 19.40 -27.73 3.13
CA ASP A 199 18.53 -28.12 4.24
C ASP A 199 18.75 -27.22 5.47
N LEU A 200 20.02 -26.94 5.81
CA LEU A 200 20.38 -26.00 6.87
C LEU A 200 19.78 -24.62 6.63
N TYR A 201 19.93 -24.07 5.42
CA TYR A 201 19.37 -22.78 5.04
C TYR A 201 17.84 -22.77 5.14
N LEU A 202 17.17 -23.83 4.68
CA LEU A 202 15.72 -23.96 4.77
C LEU A 202 15.22 -24.00 6.22
N TYR A 203 15.87 -24.77 7.09
CA TYR A 203 15.56 -24.82 8.52
C TYR A 203 15.76 -23.45 9.17
N GLN A 204 16.89 -22.78 8.87
CA GLN A 204 17.18 -21.46 9.37
C GLN A 204 16.06 -20.47 9.01
N ASP A 205 15.68 -20.38 7.74
CA ASP A 205 14.64 -19.46 7.28
C ASP A 205 13.27 -19.75 7.93
N ILE A 206 12.90 -21.03 8.09
CA ILE A 206 11.63 -21.41 8.72
C ILE A 206 11.60 -20.99 10.20
N PHE A 207 12.66 -21.27 10.96
CA PHE A 207 12.67 -20.96 12.40
C PHE A 207 12.92 -19.49 12.70
N LEU A 208 13.66 -18.78 11.85
CA LEU A 208 13.71 -17.31 11.89
C LEU A 208 12.31 -16.71 11.70
N LEU A 209 11.55 -17.19 10.71
CA LEU A 209 10.18 -16.72 10.50
C LEU A 209 9.28 -17.06 11.70
N ALA A 210 9.46 -18.24 12.32
CA ALA A 210 8.69 -18.63 13.51
C ALA A 210 8.98 -17.68 14.67
N ASP A 211 10.25 -17.40 14.97
CA ASP A 211 10.64 -16.48 16.07
C ASP A 211 10.16 -15.04 15.81
N ILE A 212 10.27 -14.56 14.57
CA ILE A 212 9.77 -13.24 14.17
C ILE A 212 8.25 -13.17 14.38
N PHE A 213 7.50 -14.18 13.91
CA PHE A 213 6.04 -14.14 13.99
C PHE A 213 5.53 -14.35 15.42
N GLU A 214 6.18 -15.19 16.23
CA GLU A 214 5.86 -15.35 17.64
C GLU A 214 6.14 -14.08 18.45
N LYS A 215 7.24 -13.38 18.18
CA LYS A 215 7.50 -12.07 18.77
C LYS A 215 6.40 -11.07 18.41
N PHE A 216 5.99 -11.06 17.16
CA PHE A 216 4.88 -10.24 16.67
C PHE A 216 3.56 -10.57 17.40
N ARG A 217 3.25 -11.87 17.55
CA ARG A 217 2.06 -12.31 18.31
C ARG A 217 2.10 -11.84 19.77
N GLN A 218 3.25 -11.96 20.44
CA GLN A 218 3.44 -11.47 21.81
C GLN A 218 3.16 -9.98 21.94
N VAL A 219 3.68 -9.16 21.00
CA VAL A 219 3.43 -7.71 20.97
C VAL A 219 1.94 -7.42 20.80
N CYS A 220 1.26 -8.14 19.92
CA CYS A 220 -0.17 -7.97 19.67
C CYS A 220 -1.03 -8.39 20.89
N LEU A 221 -0.74 -9.55 21.47
CA LEU A 221 -1.45 -10.06 22.65
C LEU A 221 -1.26 -9.14 23.84
N LYS A 222 -0.04 -8.68 24.09
CA LYS A 222 0.27 -7.78 25.21
C LYS A 222 -0.48 -6.45 25.12
N ASN A 223 -0.49 -5.81 23.95
CA ASN A 223 -1.00 -4.45 23.79
C ASN A 223 -2.49 -4.39 23.44
N TYR A 224 -3.01 -5.39 22.72
CA TYR A 224 -4.40 -5.38 22.20
C TYR A 224 -5.22 -6.59 22.68
N GLN A 225 -4.60 -7.59 23.32
CA GLN A 225 -5.25 -8.84 23.74
C GLN A 225 -5.96 -9.56 22.59
N LEU A 226 -5.38 -9.50 21.41
CA LEU A 226 -5.83 -10.16 20.18
C LEU A 226 -4.66 -10.94 19.57
N ASP A 227 -4.93 -12.16 19.11
CA ASP A 227 -3.94 -12.99 18.45
C ASP A 227 -4.01 -12.77 16.92
N PRO A 228 -2.95 -12.23 16.27
CA PRO A 228 -2.94 -12.00 14.84
C PRO A 228 -3.06 -13.28 14.00
N ALA A 229 -2.77 -14.46 14.56
CA ALA A 229 -2.94 -15.73 13.86
C ALA A 229 -4.40 -16.06 13.51
N HIS A 230 -5.36 -15.37 14.10
CA HIS A 230 -6.79 -15.48 13.75
C HIS A 230 -7.22 -14.58 12.60
N TYR A 231 -6.35 -13.72 12.11
CA TYR A 231 -6.63 -12.73 11.07
C TYR A 231 -5.97 -13.12 9.74
N TYR A 232 -6.34 -12.44 8.67
CA TYR A 232 -5.75 -12.62 7.35
C TYR A 232 -4.75 -11.52 6.99
N THR A 233 -4.91 -10.33 7.60
CA THR A 233 -4.12 -9.14 7.30
C THR A 233 -4.15 -8.16 8.47
N VAL A 234 -3.14 -7.29 8.56
CA VAL A 234 -3.09 -6.19 9.55
C VAL A 234 -4.33 -5.30 9.52
N PRO A 235 -4.89 -4.88 8.35
CA PRO A 235 -6.10 -4.06 8.38
C PRO A 235 -7.29 -4.70 9.09
N GLY A 236 -7.45 -6.03 9.02
CA GLY A 236 -8.46 -6.74 9.79
C GLY A 236 -8.18 -6.77 11.29
N PHE A 237 -6.92 -7.03 11.64
CA PHE A 237 -6.45 -7.03 13.02
C PHE A 237 -6.58 -5.64 13.67
N SER A 238 -6.06 -4.59 13.02
CA SER A 238 -6.06 -3.23 13.57
C SER A 238 -7.46 -2.67 13.72
N TRP A 239 -8.39 -3.04 12.84
CA TRP A 239 -9.80 -2.66 12.96
C TRP A 239 -10.43 -3.25 14.23
N ASP A 240 -10.29 -4.55 14.46
CA ASP A 240 -10.82 -5.19 15.66
C ASP A 240 -10.11 -4.70 16.94
N ALA A 241 -8.81 -4.43 16.85
CA ALA A 241 -8.04 -3.84 17.94
C ALA A 241 -8.56 -2.44 18.31
N ALA A 242 -8.83 -1.59 17.32
CA ALA A 242 -9.39 -0.26 17.53
C ALA A 242 -10.78 -0.32 18.16
N LEU A 243 -11.69 -1.17 17.65
CA LEU A 243 -13.03 -1.34 18.20
C LEU A 243 -13.00 -1.89 19.64
N LYS A 244 -12.15 -2.87 19.90
CA LYS A 244 -11.98 -3.45 21.24
C LYS A 244 -11.42 -2.44 22.24
N PHE A 245 -10.45 -1.64 21.80
CA PHE A 245 -9.79 -0.63 22.64
C PHE A 245 -10.72 0.52 22.99
N THR A 246 -11.42 1.07 22.00
CA THR A 246 -12.29 2.24 22.16
C THR A 246 -13.68 1.90 22.67
N LYS A 247 -14.11 0.65 22.51
CA LYS A 247 -15.48 0.16 22.85
C LYS A 247 -16.60 0.96 22.13
N VAL A 248 -16.28 1.68 21.06
CA VAL A 248 -17.23 2.49 20.30
C VAL A 248 -18.30 1.62 19.65
N LYS A 249 -19.50 2.14 19.56
CA LYS A 249 -20.62 1.57 18.80
C LYS A 249 -20.87 2.44 17.58
N LEU A 250 -20.56 1.91 16.41
CA LEU A 250 -20.72 2.61 15.14
C LEU A 250 -22.02 2.17 14.46
N GLU A 251 -22.82 3.13 14.07
CA GLU A 251 -24.02 2.87 13.29
C GLU A 251 -23.65 2.51 11.85
N THR A 252 -24.32 1.52 11.27
CA THR A 252 -24.23 1.22 9.84
C THR A 252 -25.25 2.03 9.06
N LEU A 253 -24.86 2.55 7.90
CA LEU A 253 -25.81 3.24 7.02
C LEU A 253 -26.86 2.25 6.50
N HIS A 254 -28.12 2.47 6.85
CA HIS A 254 -29.25 1.65 6.42
C HIS A 254 -29.81 2.10 5.07
N ASP A 255 -29.69 3.41 4.77
CA ASP A 255 -30.13 4.00 3.52
C ASP A 255 -29.05 3.88 2.44
N ILE A 256 -29.39 3.23 1.33
CA ILE A 256 -28.49 3.09 0.18
C ILE A 256 -28.14 4.44 -0.46
N GLU A 257 -29.02 5.43 -0.40
CA GLU A 257 -28.73 6.77 -0.92
C GLU A 257 -27.65 7.47 -0.11
N MET A 258 -27.67 7.36 1.23
CA MET A 258 -26.61 7.89 2.10
C MET A 258 -25.26 7.26 1.77
N HIS A 259 -25.24 5.93 1.57
CA HIS A 259 -24.03 5.22 1.21
C HIS A 259 -23.47 5.69 -0.16
N GLN A 260 -24.34 5.76 -1.18
CA GLN A 260 -23.94 6.22 -2.52
C GLN A 260 -23.53 7.70 -2.54
N PHE A 261 -24.18 8.52 -1.71
CA PHE A 261 -23.81 9.92 -1.52
C PHE A 261 -22.33 10.03 -1.06
N LEU A 262 -21.97 9.31 -0.02
CA LEU A 262 -20.58 9.30 0.47
C LEU A 262 -19.60 8.68 -0.53
N GLU A 263 -19.98 7.60 -1.22
CA GLU A 263 -19.15 7.00 -2.28
C GLU A 263 -18.81 8.02 -3.39
N ARG A 264 -19.79 8.82 -3.84
CA ARG A 264 -19.55 9.89 -4.84
C ARG A 264 -18.62 10.98 -4.32
N GLY A 265 -18.71 11.32 -3.03
CA GLY A 265 -17.84 12.30 -2.39
C GLY A 265 -16.44 11.81 -2.09
N MET A 266 -16.17 10.51 -2.17
CA MET A 266 -14.91 9.92 -1.77
C MET A 266 -13.75 10.34 -2.69
N ARG A 267 -12.78 11.09 -2.17
CA ARG A 267 -11.60 11.57 -2.89
C ARG A 267 -10.35 11.28 -2.05
N GLY A 268 -9.39 10.57 -2.62
CA GLY A 268 -8.11 10.26 -1.97
C GLY A 268 -7.22 11.48 -1.75
N GLY A 269 -5.99 11.24 -1.34
CA GLY A 269 -4.97 12.27 -1.20
C GLY A 269 -4.59 12.88 -2.56
N ILE A 270 -4.18 14.15 -2.52
CA ILE A 270 -3.74 14.90 -3.70
C ILE A 270 -2.28 14.56 -3.97
N SER A 271 -1.95 14.26 -5.23
CA SER A 271 -0.56 14.11 -5.67
C SER A 271 -0.41 14.74 -7.05
N MET A 272 0.42 15.77 -7.15
CA MET A 272 0.68 16.50 -8.40
C MET A 272 2.02 17.21 -8.36
N ILE A 273 2.55 17.57 -9.53
CA ILE A 273 3.68 18.48 -9.71
C ILE A 273 3.12 19.84 -10.14
N SER A 274 3.33 20.88 -9.35
CA SER A 274 2.87 22.23 -9.68
C SER A 274 3.95 23.03 -10.43
N HIS A 275 5.23 22.86 -10.08
CA HIS A 275 6.36 23.38 -10.85
C HIS A 275 7.37 22.26 -11.07
N ARG A 276 7.82 22.10 -12.31
CA ARG A 276 8.57 20.93 -12.75
C ARG A 276 10.08 21.07 -12.59
N TYR A 277 10.59 22.28 -12.43
CA TYR A 277 11.99 22.57 -12.26
C TYR A 277 12.21 23.69 -11.24
N ALA A 278 13.18 23.55 -10.37
CA ALA A 278 13.68 24.61 -9.50
C ALA A 278 15.15 24.36 -9.13
N GLN A 279 15.89 25.45 -8.93
CA GLN A 279 17.24 25.45 -8.43
C GLN A 279 17.35 26.43 -7.26
N ALA A 280 17.91 26.00 -6.14
CA ALA A 280 18.12 26.84 -4.97
C ALA A 280 19.42 27.63 -5.07
N ASN A 281 19.45 28.77 -4.39
CA ASN A 281 20.66 29.60 -4.24
C ASN A 281 20.66 30.20 -2.85
N ASN A 282 21.46 29.69 -1.92
CA ASN A 282 21.54 30.22 -0.57
C ASN A 282 22.92 29.95 0.08
N LYS A 283 23.20 30.63 1.15
CA LYS A 283 24.48 30.60 1.88
C LYS A 283 24.87 29.22 2.47
N TYR A 284 23.96 28.25 2.49
CA TYR A 284 24.21 26.89 3.00
C TYR A 284 24.64 25.92 1.88
N LEU A 285 24.63 26.38 0.61
CA LEU A 285 25.08 25.62 -0.55
C LEU A 285 26.56 25.89 -0.83
N GLN A 286 27.28 24.88 -1.30
CA GLN A 286 28.69 25.00 -1.71
C GLN A 286 28.84 25.97 -2.89
N GLU A 287 27.88 25.98 -3.82
CA GLU A 287 27.87 26.84 -5.01
C GLU A 287 26.90 28.02 -4.81
N TYR A 288 27.09 28.79 -3.73
CA TYR A 288 26.28 29.99 -3.47
C TYR A 288 26.74 31.20 -4.28
N ASP A 289 25.85 31.83 -5.00
CA ASP A 289 26.06 33.05 -5.76
C ASP A 289 25.35 34.22 -5.07
N PRO A 290 26.08 35.13 -4.37
CA PRO A 290 25.46 36.23 -3.64
C PRO A 290 24.82 37.33 -4.53
N GLU A 291 25.13 37.33 -5.84
CA GLU A 291 24.55 38.27 -6.79
C GLU A 291 23.14 37.83 -7.26
N LYS A 292 22.74 36.59 -6.98
CA LYS A 292 21.42 36.06 -7.30
C LYS A 292 20.49 36.13 -6.09
N PRO A 293 19.16 36.19 -6.31
CA PRO A 293 18.21 36.10 -5.22
C PRO A 293 18.41 34.85 -4.36
N THR A 294 18.40 35.05 -3.04
CA THR A 294 18.49 33.93 -2.10
C THR A 294 17.23 33.09 -2.13
N SER A 295 17.37 31.81 -2.39
CA SER A 295 16.24 30.88 -2.45
C SER A 295 16.56 29.51 -1.90
N PHE A 296 15.54 28.84 -1.40
CA PHE A 296 15.61 27.52 -0.76
C PHE A 296 14.64 26.56 -1.41
N ILE A 297 15.01 25.28 -1.45
CA ILE A 297 14.06 24.20 -1.73
C ILE A 297 13.90 23.39 -0.45
N THR A 298 12.65 23.22 0.00
CA THR A 298 12.34 22.45 1.22
C THR A 298 11.29 21.38 0.93
N TYR A 299 11.46 20.21 1.55
CA TYR A 299 10.54 19.10 1.42
C TYR A 299 9.99 18.70 2.80
N GLN A 300 8.77 19.12 3.08
CA GLN A 300 8.08 18.97 4.35
C GLN A 300 7.04 17.83 4.28
N ASP A 301 7.12 16.86 5.19
CA ASP A 301 6.20 15.72 5.31
C ASP A 301 5.46 15.80 6.66
N SER A 302 4.14 15.67 6.65
CA SER A 302 3.34 15.70 7.87
C SER A 302 3.42 14.36 8.60
N ASN A 303 3.91 14.39 9.84
CA ASN A 303 4.00 13.21 10.69
C ASN A 303 2.63 12.53 10.87
N ASN A 304 2.42 11.37 10.22
CA ASN A 304 1.22 10.55 10.32
C ASN A 304 -0.09 11.34 10.07
N LEU A 305 -0.21 11.97 8.91
CA LEU A 305 -1.34 12.81 8.51
C LEU A 305 -2.72 12.16 8.77
N TYR A 306 -2.91 10.89 8.36
CA TYR A 306 -4.17 10.19 8.63
C TYR A 306 -4.40 9.93 10.12
N GLY A 307 -3.32 9.75 10.89
CA GLY A 307 -3.40 9.63 12.34
C GLY A 307 -3.87 10.94 12.98
N GLU A 308 -3.40 12.08 12.48
CA GLU A 308 -3.85 13.40 12.91
C GLU A 308 -5.36 13.56 12.68
N ALA A 309 -5.84 13.30 11.47
CA ALA A 309 -7.27 13.34 11.16
C ALA A 309 -8.10 12.36 12.00
N MET A 310 -7.56 11.18 12.32
CA MET A 310 -8.23 10.18 13.17
C MET A 310 -8.27 10.57 14.67
N THR A 311 -7.51 11.55 15.11
CA THR A 311 -7.62 12.06 16.51
C THR A 311 -8.73 13.08 16.69
N GLN A 312 -9.32 13.56 15.62
CA GLN A 312 -10.40 14.56 15.61
C GLN A 312 -11.78 13.92 15.73
N SER A 313 -12.82 14.75 15.85
CA SER A 313 -14.22 14.28 15.87
C SER A 313 -14.58 13.61 14.55
N LEU A 314 -15.07 12.37 14.65
CA LEU A 314 -15.45 11.51 13.53
C LEU A 314 -16.89 11.04 13.70
N PRO A 315 -17.64 10.83 12.61
CA PRO A 315 -19.02 10.38 12.68
C PRO A 315 -19.16 9.03 13.39
N VAL A 316 -20.21 8.86 14.18
CA VAL A 316 -20.53 7.62 14.91
C VAL A 316 -21.94 7.12 14.68
N SER A 317 -22.97 8.01 14.69
CA SER A 317 -24.39 7.62 14.63
C SER A 317 -25.30 8.77 14.18
N ASP A 318 -26.60 8.54 14.27
CA ASP A 318 -27.69 9.51 14.02
C ASP A 318 -27.64 10.12 12.60
N PHE A 319 -27.35 9.26 11.60
CA PHE A 319 -27.34 9.68 10.20
C PHE A 319 -28.75 9.97 9.70
N LYS A 320 -29.03 11.22 9.33
CA LYS A 320 -30.33 11.64 8.78
C LYS A 320 -30.17 12.80 7.79
N TRP A 321 -31.03 12.79 6.78
CA TRP A 321 -31.17 13.93 5.88
C TRP A 321 -31.81 15.09 6.63
N VAL A 322 -31.25 16.28 6.45
CA VAL A 322 -31.88 17.53 6.91
C VAL A 322 -33.07 17.86 5.98
N ASP A 323 -34.18 18.28 6.52
CA ASP A 323 -35.40 18.64 5.76
C ASP A 323 -35.09 19.80 4.79
N GLU A 324 -35.71 19.79 3.60
CA GLU A 324 -35.49 20.81 2.57
C GLU A 324 -35.76 22.25 3.04
N LYS A 325 -36.74 22.45 3.94
CA LYS A 325 -37.03 23.76 4.54
C LYS A 325 -35.84 24.28 5.38
N ASP A 326 -35.17 23.39 6.11
CA ASP A 326 -34.09 23.72 6.99
C ASP A 326 -32.75 23.83 6.19
N VAL A 327 -32.60 23.10 5.08
CA VAL A 327 -31.49 23.26 4.14
C VAL A 327 -31.41 24.68 3.58
N LYS A 328 -32.56 25.34 3.30
CA LYS A 328 -32.58 26.71 2.76
C LYS A 328 -32.07 27.76 3.73
N SER A 329 -32.19 27.53 5.02
CA SER A 329 -31.70 28.42 6.08
C SER A 329 -30.38 27.96 6.70
N PHE A 330 -29.81 26.82 6.24
CA PHE A 330 -28.60 26.26 6.79
C PHE A 330 -27.37 27.13 6.54
N ASN A 331 -26.73 27.54 7.62
CA ASN A 331 -25.50 28.33 7.57
C ASN A 331 -24.33 27.50 8.14
N VAL A 332 -23.45 27.02 7.29
CA VAL A 332 -22.30 26.20 7.69
C VAL A 332 -21.32 26.96 8.59
N MET A 333 -21.24 28.29 8.46
CA MET A 333 -20.30 29.13 9.23
C MET A 333 -20.64 29.20 10.73
N THR A 334 -21.90 28.92 11.10
CA THR A 334 -22.34 28.89 12.51
C THR A 334 -22.03 27.57 13.22
N VAL A 335 -21.66 26.54 12.49
CA VAL A 335 -21.34 25.22 13.07
C VAL A 335 -19.92 25.26 13.65
N GLN A 336 -19.76 24.96 14.93
CA GLN A 336 -18.44 24.86 15.57
C GLN A 336 -17.71 23.59 15.08
N ASP A 337 -16.38 23.65 15.00
CA ASP A 337 -15.57 22.56 14.47
C ASP A 337 -15.56 21.31 15.35
N ASP A 338 -15.78 21.46 16.65
CA ASP A 338 -15.87 20.45 17.69
C ASP A 338 -17.29 20.15 18.16
N ALA A 339 -18.30 20.67 17.44
CA ALA A 339 -19.71 20.40 17.77
C ALA A 339 -20.02 18.90 17.80
N ASP A 340 -20.92 18.47 18.67
CA ASP A 340 -21.40 17.07 18.75
C ASP A 340 -22.08 16.60 17.45
N THR A 341 -22.55 17.55 16.64
CA THR A 341 -23.24 17.31 15.37
C THR A 341 -22.42 17.84 14.21
N GLY A 342 -22.10 16.96 13.28
CA GLY A 342 -21.40 17.28 12.04
C GLY A 342 -22.29 17.11 10.81
N TYR A 343 -21.82 17.55 9.65
CA TYR A 343 -22.59 17.57 8.42
C TYR A 343 -21.72 17.21 7.19
N PHE A 344 -22.32 16.46 6.27
CA PHE A 344 -21.86 16.34 4.89
C PHE A 344 -22.85 17.08 3.99
N LEU A 345 -22.32 17.88 3.07
CA LEU A 345 -23.14 18.73 2.22
C LEU A 345 -22.90 18.43 0.73
N GLU A 346 -23.93 18.51 -0.08
CA GLU A 346 -23.84 18.53 -1.54
C GLU A 346 -24.11 19.98 -1.98
N VAL A 347 -23.08 20.61 -2.56
CA VAL A 347 -23.07 22.05 -2.81
C VAL A 347 -22.63 22.40 -4.23
N ASP A 348 -23.08 23.56 -4.72
CA ASP A 348 -22.47 24.25 -5.86
C ASP A 348 -21.58 25.36 -5.36
N LEU A 349 -20.33 25.39 -5.84
CA LEU A 349 -19.33 26.39 -5.48
C LEU A 349 -18.86 27.14 -6.72
N GLU A 350 -18.87 28.46 -6.65
CA GLU A 350 -18.18 29.32 -7.59
C GLU A 350 -16.71 29.41 -7.19
N TYR A 351 -15.84 29.32 -8.18
CA TYR A 351 -14.41 29.57 -8.03
C TYR A 351 -14.08 30.92 -8.70
N PRO A 352 -14.01 32.03 -7.95
CA PRO A 352 -13.79 33.35 -8.51
C PRO A 352 -12.45 33.46 -9.23
N LYS A 353 -12.42 34.18 -10.35
CA LYS A 353 -11.22 34.35 -11.17
C LYS A 353 -10.08 35.05 -10.44
N GLU A 354 -10.42 35.89 -9.52
CA GLU A 354 -9.50 36.65 -8.67
C GLU A 354 -8.63 35.74 -7.78
N LEU A 355 -9.09 34.53 -7.52
CA LEU A 355 -8.36 33.52 -6.74
C LEU A 355 -7.46 32.62 -7.60
N HIS A 356 -7.59 32.66 -8.93
CA HIS A 356 -6.92 31.67 -9.79
C HIS A 356 -5.41 31.74 -9.70
N ASP A 357 -4.83 32.94 -9.62
CA ASP A 357 -3.37 33.11 -9.53
C ASP A 357 -2.85 32.62 -8.17
N LEU A 358 -3.53 32.95 -7.06
CA LEU A 358 -3.17 32.51 -5.71
C LEU A 358 -3.36 30.98 -5.53
N HIS A 359 -4.44 30.43 -6.08
CA HIS A 359 -4.79 29.02 -5.89
C HIS A 359 -4.25 28.10 -6.97
N SER A 360 -3.53 28.65 -7.97
CA SER A 360 -3.05 27.82 -9.10
C SER A 360 -2.17 26.66 -8.65
N ASP A 361 -1.28 26.88 -7.68
CA ASP A 361 -0.34 25.85 -7.25
C ASP A 361 -0.99 24.72 -6.47
N TYR A 362 -2.05 25.04 -5.67
CA TYR A 362 -2.74 24.04 -4.85
C TYR A 362 -4.27 24.25 -4.81
N PRO A 363 -4.98 24.06 -5.92
CA PRO A 363 -6.42 24.34 -5.99
C PRO A 363 -7.23 23.59 -4.94
N LEU A 364 -8.21 24.28 -4.36
CA LEU A 364 -9.21 23.70 -3.46
C LEU A 364 -10.21 22.83 -4.25
N ALA A 365 -10.99 22.01 -3.54
CA ALA A 365 -12.08 21.21 -4.09
C ALA A 365 -11.69 20.37 -5.33
N PRO A 366 -10.71 19.43 -5.20
CA PRO A 366 -10.27 18.59 -6.31
C PRO A 366 -11.38 17.63 -6.78
N GLU A 367 -11.40 17.33 -8.09
CA GLU A 367 -12.41 16.47 -8.69
C GLU A 367 -11.79 15.24 -9.36
N LYS A 368 -12.52 14.13 -9.35
CA LYS A 368 -12.19 12.97 -10.18
C LYS A 368 -12.69 13.21 -11.58
N MET A 369 -11.77 13.27 -12.56
CA MET A 369 -12.11 13.53 -13.93
C MET A 369 -11.17 12.85 -14.91
N LEU A 370 -11.63 12.64 -16.12
CA LEU A 370 -10.84 12.25 -17.28
C LEU A 370 -10.32 13.53 -17.95
N ILE A 371 -9.03 13.59 -18.22
CA ILE A 371 -8.44 14.72 -18.95
C ILE A 371 -8.54 14.44 -20.44
N SER A 372 -9.38 15.20 -21.13
CA SER A 372 -9.54 15.10 -22.58
C SER A 372 -8.40 15.79 -23.33
N HIS A 373 -8.34 15.60 -24.65
CA HIS A 373 -7.30 16.22 -25.48
C HIS A 373 -7.41 17.75 -25.48
N GLU A 374 -8.62 18.27 -25.48
CA GLU A 374 -8.94 19.69 -25.53
C GLU A 374 -8.58 20.44 -24.25
N MET A 375 -8.45 19.71 -23.15
CA MET A 375 -8.01 20.27 -21.85
C MET A 375 -6.49 20.48 -21.80
N LEU A 376 -5.74 19.88 -22.71
CA LEU A 376 -4.27 19.98 -22.74
C LEU A 376 -3.82 21.28 -23.43
N SER A 377 -2.66 21.79 -23.02
CA SER A 377 -2.03 22.91 -23.71
C SER A 377 -1.54 22.52 -25.11
N PRO A 378 -1.31 23.49 -26.02
CA PRO A 378 -0.67 23.21 -27.32
C PRO A 378 0.65 22.46 -27.18
N TYR A 379 1.47 22.81 -26.19
CA TYR A 379 2.70 22.10 -25.85
C TYR A 379 2.44 20.61 -25.50
N GLN A 380 1.47 20.34 -24.65
CA GLN A 380 1.15 18.96 -24.24
C GLN A 380 0.52 18.17 -25.39
N GLN A 381 -0.28 18.80 -26.24
CA GLN A 381 -0.86 18.17 -27.43
C GLN A 381 0.24 17.73 -28.38
N GLN A 382 1.16 18.64 -28.72
CA GLN A 382 2.31 18.33 -29.58
C GLN A 382 3.18 17.23 -28.96
N LEU A 383 3.54 17.37 -27.67
CA LEU A 383 4.35 16.35 -26.96
C LEU A 383 3.68 14.98 -26.96
N LYS A 384 2.35 14.93 -26.86
CA LYS A 384 1.57 13.69 -26.90
C LYS A 384 1.62 13.03 -28.28
N GLU A 385 1.59 13.81 -29.34
CA GLU A 385 1.73 13.34 -30.73
C GLU A 385 3.15 12.83 -30.99
N ASP A 386 4.17 13.62 -30.68
CA ASP A 386 5.59 13.28 -30.85
C ASP A 386 5.96 11.98 -30.14
N LEU A 387 5.42 11.74 -28.93
CA LEU A 387 5.69 10.55 -28.13
C LEU A 387 4.68 9.39 -28.38
N GLY A 388 3.72 9.55 -29.28
CA GLY A 388 2.73 8.53 -29.63
C GLY A 388 1.82 8.10 -28.45
N TYR A 389 1.46 9.04 -27.57
CA TYR A 389 0.58 8.74 -26.45
C TYR A 389 -0.88 8.58 -26.88
N LYS A 390 -1.50 7.52 -26.37
CA LYS A 390 -2.94 7.28 -26.55
C LYS A 390 -3.77 8.20 -25.66
N PRO A 391 -5.03 8.46 -26.00
CA PRO A 391 -5.96 9.20 -25.15
C PRO A 391 -6.02 8.64 -23.73
N ALA A 392 -6.24 9.50 -22.74
CA ALA A 392 -6.43 9.10 -21.36
C ALA A 392 -7.64 8.15 -21.21
N ARG A 393 -7.49 7.10 -20.40
CA ARG A 393 -8.54 6.08 -20.21
C ARG A 393 -8.90 5.86 -18.73
N VAL A 394 -8.34 6.67 -17.85
CA VAL A 394 -8.49 6.52 -16.41
C VAL A 394 -8.73 7.87 -15.78
N GLU A 395 -9.81 7.97 -15.01
CA GLU A 395 -10.04 9.16 -14.17
C GLU A 395 -8.91 9.35 -13.16
N LYS A 396 -8.53 10.60 -12.96
CA LYS A 396 -7.55 11.03 -11.99
C LYS A 396 -8.18 12.04 -11.04
N LEU A 397 -7.67 12.12 -9.81
CA LEU A 397 -7.99 13.22 -8.93
C LEU A 397 -7.18 14.44 -9.39
N VAL A 398 -7.89 15.47 -9.83
CA VAL A 398 -7.32 16.68 -10.45
C VAL A 398 -7.77 17.89 -9.65
N PRO A 399 -6.87 18.59 -8.95
CA PRO A 399 -7.11 19.93 -8.45
C PRO A 399 -7.28 20.89 -9.63
N ASN A 400 -8.41 21.62 -9.66
CA ASN A 400 -8.76 22.51 -10.76
C ASN A 400 -9.53 23.74 -10.26
N LEU A 401 -9.62 24.78 -11.09
CA LEU A 401 -10.18 26.07 -10.75
C LEU A 401 -11.56 26.33 -11.39
N TRP A 402 -12.19 25.32 -11.97
CA TRP A 402 -13.58 25.42 -12.43
C TRP A 402 -14.58 25.47 -11.29
N ASN A 403 -15.73 26.06 -11.49
CA ASN A 403 -16.86 25.98 -10.58
C ASN A 403 -17.23 24.53 -10.29
N LYS A 404 -17.72 24.26 -9.09
CA LYS A 404 -18.11 22.92 -8.66
C LYS A 404 -19.61 22.78 -8.63
N GLU A 405 -20.14 21.68 -9.14
CA GLU A 405 -21.56 21.36 -9.13
C GLU A 405 -21.81 20.06 -8.37
N LYS A 406 -22.76 20.08 -7.47
CA LYS A 406 -23.15 18.94 -6.62
C LYS A 406 -21.92 18.30 -5.94
N TYR A 407 -21.03 19.15 -5.47
CA TYR A 407 -19.80 18.75 -4.81
C TYR A 407 -20.10 18.30 -3.38
N ILE A 408 -19.78 17.03 -3.05
CA ILE A 408 -20.02 16.50 -1.71
C ILE A 408 -18.77 16.77 -0.87
N ILE A 409 -18.97 17.39 0.31
CA ILE A 409 -17.91 17.93 1.15
C ILE A 409 -18.24 17.80 2.63
N HIS A 410 -17.23 17.66 3.47
CA HIS A 410 -17.34 17.80 4.92
C HIS A 410 -17.52 19.27 5.31
N TYR A 411 -18.35 19.55 6.31
CA TYR A 411 -18.69 20.92 6.72
C TYR A 411 -17.45 21.78 7.06
N ARG A 412 -16.43 21.23 7.71
CA ARG A 412 -15.21 21.95 8.06
C ARG A 412 -14.38 22.35 6.82
N ASN A 413 -14.30 21.47 5.83
CA ASN A 413 -13.66 21.79 4.56
C ASN A 413 -14.42 22.89 3.81
N LEU A 414 -15.77 22.84 3.84
CA LEU A 414 -16.57 23.90 3.23
C LEU A 414 -16.32 25.26 3.92
N LYS A 415 -16.30 25.29 5.25
CA LYS A 415 -15.96 26.52 6.00
C LYS A 415 -14.62 27.09 5.57
N PHE A 416 -13.61 26.22 5.49
CA PHE A 416 -12.27 26.62 5.06
C PHE A 416 -12.28 27.17 3.62
N TYR A 417 -12.96 26.49 2.69
CA TYR A 417 -13.01 26.94 1.29
C TYR A 417 -13.70 28.31 1.16
N LEU A 418 -14.75 28.56 1.94
CA LEU A 418 -15.42 29.85 1.98
C LEU A 418 -14.51 30.93 2.58
N ALA A 419 -13.76 30.61 3.64
CA ALA A 419 -12.77 31.52 4.23
C ALA A 419 -11.64 31.87 3.24
N GLN A 420 -11.27 30.92 2.36
CA GLN A 420 -10.30 31.14 1.28
C GLN A 420 -10.91 31.80 0.02
N GLY A 421 -12.16 32.27 0.09
CA GLY A 421 -12.79 33.12 -0.93
C GLY A 421 -13.66 32.40 -1.96
N LEU A 422 -13.82 31.07 -1.92
CA LEU A 422 -14.82 30.42 -2.75
C LEU A 422 -16.22 30.89 -2.35
N LYS A 423 -17.17 30.93 -3.30
CA LYS A 423 -18.54 31.36 -3.03
C LYS A 423 -19.51 30.19 -3.09
N LEU A 424 -20.29 30.03 -2.03
CA LEU A 424 -21.36 29.05 -1.97
C LEU A 424 -22.56 29.56 -2.79
N GLN A 425 -22.88 28.85 -3.88
CA GLN A 425 -24.00 29.20 -4.76
C GLN A 425 -25.28 28.50 -4.34
N LYS A 426 -25.19 27.23 -3.95
CA LYS A 426 -26.35 26.43 -3.60
C LYS A 426 -25.99 25.26 -2.69
N ILE A 427 -26.89 24.98 -1.74
CA ILE A 427 -26.88 23.72 -0.98
C ILE A 427 -28.02 22.84 -1.54
N HIS A 428 -27.70 21.64 -2.02
CA HIS A 428 -28.70 20.69 -2.55
C HIS A 428 -29.24 19.78 -1.46
N ARG A 429 -28.33 19.18 -0.65
CA ARG A 429 -28.69 18.25 0.43
C ARG A 429 -27.67 18.34 1.55
N VAL A 430 -28.15 18.06 2.76
CA VAL A 430 -27.33 18.01 3.97
C VAL A 430 -27.59 16.70 4.69
N LEU A 431 -26.55 15.93 4.93
CA LEU A 431 -26.57 14.72 5.74
C LEU A 431 -25.99 15.06 7.12
N GLN A 432 -26.81 15.03 8.15
CA GLN A 432 -26.42 15.24 9.53
C GLN A 432 -25.94 13.94 10.17
N PHE A 433 -25.02 14.03 11.13
CA PHE A 433 -24.54 12.91 11.94
C PHE A 433 -24.07 13.37 13.32
N LYS A 434 -24.08 12.48 14.29
CA LYS A 434 -23.39 12.65 15.57
C LYS A 434 -21.92 12.28 15.42
N GLN A 435 -21.03 13.04 16.07
CA GLN A 435 -19.58 12.82 16.00
C GLN A 435 -18.90 12.88 17.36
N GLU A 436 -17.81 12.16 17.48
CA GLU A 436 -16.92 12.17 18.66
C GLU A 436 -15.50 11.75 18.27
N ALA A 437 -14.50 12.10 19.08
CA ALA A 437 -13.11 11.75 18.84
C ALA A 437 -12.80 10.30 19.29
N TRP A 438 -13.58 9.33 18.81
CA TRP A 438 -13.57 7.95 19.29
C TRP A 438 -12.27 7.18 19.01
N LEU A 439 -11.54 7.53 17.93
CA LEU A 439 -10.24 6.91 17.60
C LEU A 439 -9.05 7.54 18.33
N LYS A 440 -9.21 8.71 18.94
CA LYS A 440 -8.11 9.48 19.54
C LYS A 440 -7.28 8.66 20.52
N SER A 441 -7.95 7.98 21.45
CA SER A 441 -7.28 7.16 22.48
C SER A 441 -6.47 6.02 21.89
N TYR A 442 -6.99 5.33 20.87
CA TYR A 442 -6.29 4.25 20.18
C TYR A 442 -5.06 4.76 19.39
N ILE A 443 -5.21 5.86 18.66
CA ILE A 443 -4.12 6.46 17.88
C ILE A 443 -3.01 6.97 18.80
N GLN A 444 -3.36 7.63 19.89
CA GLN A 444 -2.41 8.09 20.90
C GLN A 444 -1.66 6.92 21.57
N HIS A 445 -2.38 5.85 21.94
CA HIS A 445 -1.76 4.64 22.49
C HIS A 445 -0.73 4.03 21.52
N SER A 446 -1.11 3.81 20.27
CA SER A 446 -0.21 3.26 19.25
C SER A 446 0.97 4.20 18.96
N THR A 447 0.78 5.51 19.04
CA THR A 447 1.84 6.51 18.87
C THR A 447 2.83 6.48 20.04
N GLN A 448 2.34 6.34 21.26
CA GLN A 448 3.18 6.17 22.44
C GLN A 448 4.01 4.88 22.38
N LEU A 449 3.39 3.76 21.96
CA LEU A 449 4.10 2.50 21.72
C LEU A 449 5.19 2.65 20.66
N ARG A 450 4.90 3.38 19.58
CA ARG A 450 5.87 3.70 18.52
C ARG A 450 7.04 4.55 19.04
N ALA A 451 6.76 5.51 19.91
CA ALA A 451 7.80 6.34 20.53
C ALA A 451 8.69 5.56 21.48
N ALA A 452 8.09 4.62 22.25
CA ALA A 452 8.79 3.75 23.19
C ALA A 452 9.45 2.52 22.55
N ALA A 453 9.21 2.27 21.26
CA ALA A 453 9.72 1.09 20.57
C ALA A 453 11.25 1.07 20.51
N LYS A 454 11.83 -0.07 20.84
CA LYS A 454 13.28 -0.26 20.98
C LYS A 454 13.98 -0.59 19.65
N ASN A 455 13.23 -1.03 18.65
CA ASN A 455 13.73 -1.41 17.33
C ASN A 455 12.85 -0.86 16.20
N ASP A 456 13.36 -0.90 14.98
CA ASP A 456 12.67 -0.32 13.83
C ASP A 456 11.46 -1.15 13.41
N PHE A 457 11.47 -2.46 13.64
CA PHE A 457 10.32 -3.33 13.37
C PHE A 457 9.07 -2.89 14.20
N GLU A 458 9.23 -2.70 15.50
CA GLU A 458 8.12 -2.23 16.36
C GLU A 458 7.65 -0.84 15.96
N LYS A 459 8.58 0.07 15.59
CA LYS A 459 8.23 1.42 15.11
C LYS A 459 7.38 1.37 13.85
N ASP A 460 7.79 0.55 12.88
CA ASP A 460 7.08 0.41 11.61
C ASP A 460 5.75 -0.32 11.79
N PHE A 461 5.72 -1.30 12.66
CA PHE A 461 4.49 -2.02 13.00
C PHE A 461 3.42 -1.09 13.60
N PHE A 462 3.74 -0.28 14.60
CA PHE A 462 2.77 0.64 15.19
C PHE A 462 2.35 1.76 14.21
N LYS A 463 3.23 2.19 13.31
CA LYS A 463 2.87 3.07 12.19
C LYS A 463 1.87 2.40 11.24
N LEU A 464 2.12 1.13 10.91
CA LEU A 464 1.26 0.35 10.03
C LEU A 464 -0.13 0.13 10.65
N LEU A 465 -0.20 -0.14 11.97
CA LEU A 465 -1.46 -0.30 12.69
C LEU A 465 -2.35 0.94 12.56
N ASN A 466 -1.80 2.13 12.80
CA ASN A 466 -2.56 3.38 12.69
C ASN A 466 -3.12 3.57 11.27
N ASN A 467 -2.28 3.45 10.26
CA ASN A 467 -2.71 3.64 8.87
C ASN A 467 -3.69 2.57 8.40
N SER A 468 -3.62 1.36 8.95
CA SER A 468 -4.46 0.22 8.54
C SER A 468 -5.91 0.35 8.99
N VAL A 469 -6.19 1.02 10.11
CA VAL A 469 -7.57 1.31 10.57
C VAL A 469 -8.29 2.14 9.52
N PHE A 470 -7.70 3.25 9.08
CA PHE A 470 -8.25 4.09 8.02
C PHE A 470 -8.54 3.27 6.75
N GLY A 471 -7.56 2.50 6.25
CA GLY A 471 -7.73 1.69 5.04
C GLY A 471 -8.90 0.71 5.14
N LYS A 472 -9.17 0.18 6.34
CA LYS A 472 -10.27 -0.78 6.55
C LYS A 472 -11.65 -0.14 6.48
N THR A 473 -11.81 1.11 6.92
CA THR A 473 -13.08 1.84 6.82
C THR A 473 -13.49 2.10 5.38
N MET A 474 -12.51 2.18 4.46
CA MET A 474 -12.70 2.49 3.04
C MET A 474 -12.60 1.29 2.11
N GLU A 475 -12.68 0.06 2.64
CA GLU A 475 -12.62 -1.13 1.80
C GLU A 475 -13.77 -1.14 0.77
N ASP A 476 -13.41 -1.12 -0.53
CA ASP A 476 -14.39 -1.23 -1.62
C ASP A 476 -14.91 -2.67 -1.73
N VAL A 477 -15.97 -2.94 -0.97
CA VAL A 477 -16.61 -4.28 -0.93
C VAL A 477 -17.26 -4.68 -2.26
N ARG A 478 -17.54 -3.72 -3.15
CA ARG A 478 -18.10 -3.99 -4.49
C ARG A 478 -17.09 -4.67 -5.41
N ARG A 479 -15.78 -4.37 -5.20
CA ARG A 479 -14.68 -4.95 -5.99
C ARG A 479 -14.23 -6.32 -5.51
N ARG A 480 -14.76 -6.82 -4.39
CA ARG A 480 -14.44 -8.18 -3.94
C ARG A 480 -14.88 -9.19 -5.00
N ILE A 481 -13.93 -9.98 -5.51
CA ILE A 481 -14.21 -11.03 -6.47
C ILE A 481 -14.63 -12.33 -5.79
N ASN A 482 -15.39 -13.16 -6.50
CA ASN A 482 -15.85 -14.47 -6.02
C ASN A 482 -15.26 -15.56 -6.89
N ILE A 483 -14.23 -16.23 -6.38
CA ILE A 483 -13.55 -17.32 -7.08
C ILE A 483 -13.82 -18.63 -6.36
N LYS A 484 -14.09 -19.66 -7.15
CA LYS A 484 -14.21 -21.06 -6.73
C LYS A 484 -13.13 -21.86 -7.41
N LEU A 485 -12.42 -22.64 -6.65
CA LEU A 485 -11.47 -23.62 -7.14
C LEU A 485 -12.17 -24.98 -7.19
N ILE A 486 -12.21 -25.58 -8.36
CA ILE A 486 -13.02 -26.76 -8.67
C ILE A 486 -12.10 -27.87 -9.14
N THR A 487 -12.23 -29.04 -8.52
CA THR A 487 -11.44 -30.25 -8.81
C THR A 487 -12.25 -31.35 -9.48
N GLU A 488 -13.57 -31.13 -9.70
CA GLU A 488 -14.48 -32.11 -10.29
C GLU A 488 -15.19 -31.56 -11.53
N PRO A 489 -15.13 -32.22 -12.70
CA PRO A 489 -15.81 -31.77 -13.93
C PRO A 489 -17.33 -31.59 -13.77
N ALA A 490 -17.99 -32.43 -12.98
CA ALA A 490 -19.42 -32.34 -12.72
C ALA A 490 -19.79 -31.04 -11.98
N MET A 491 -18.96 -30.62 -11.00
CA MET A 491 -19.12 -29.38 -10.28
C MET A 491 -18.86 -28.16 -11.20
N PHE A 492 -17.93 -28.28 -12.12
CA PHE A 492 -17.66 -27.23 -13.11
C PHE A 492 -18.88 -27.01 -14.01
N LYS A 493 -19.45 -28.08 -14.61
CA LYS A 493 -20.70 -28.02 -15.41
C LYS A 493 -21.83 -27.36 -14.63
N LYS A 494 -22.04 -27.77 -13.35
CA LYS A 494 -23.06 -27.17 -12.47
C LYS A 494 -22.85 -25.66 -12.24
N HIS A 495 -21.63 -25.19 -12.13
CA HIS A 495 -21.35 -23.78 -11.87
C HIS A 495 -21.35 -22.93 -13.12
N THR A 496 -20.93 -23.43 -14.27
CA THR A 496 -20.98 -22.71 -15.56
C THR A 496 -22.39 -22.53 -16.08
N ALA A 497 -23.33 -23.43 -15.76
CA ALA A 497 -24.73 -23.31 -16.08
C ALA A 497 -25.47 -22.20 -15.30
N LYS A 498 -24.87 -21.58 -14.27
CA LYS A 498 -25.50 -20.53 -13.49
C LYS A 498 -25.37 -19.18 -14.18
N VAL A 499 -26.41 -18.34 -14.12
CA VAL A 499 -26.42 -16.95 -14.61
C VAL A 499 -25.35 -16.06 -13.94
N THR A 500 -24.83 -16.50 -12.81
CA THR A 500 -23.75 -15.83 -12.08
C THR A 500 -22.35 -16.17 -12.64
N TYR A 501 -22.22 -17.13 -13.54
CA TYR A 501 -20.93 -17.44 -14.18
C TYR A 501 -20.40 -16.21 -14.93
N LYS A 502 -19.10 -15.94 -14.80
CA LYS A 502 -18.42 -14.85 -15.48
C LYS A 502 -17.32 -15.34 -16.41
N ARG A 503 -16.39 -16.11 -15.90
CA ARG A 503 -15.30 -16.71 -16.66
C ARG A 503 -14.63 -17.83 -15.87
N SER A 504 -13.80 -18.61 -16.54
CA SER A 504 -12.98 -19.65 -15.91
C SER A 504 -11.56 -19.66 -16.49
N VAL A 505 -10.64 -20.22 -15.74
CA VAL A 505 -9.27 -20.49 -16.15
C VAL A 505 -8.97 -21.94 -15.76
N VAL A 506 -8.55 -22.73 -16.72
CA VAL A 506 -8.13 -24.11 -16.52
C VAL A 506 -6.66 -24.08 -16.08
N PHE A 507 -6.38 -24.61 -14.91
CA PHE A 507 -5.01 -24.77 -14.40
C PHE A 507 -4.44 -26.15 -14.75
N VAL A 508 -5.24 -27.21 -14.57
CA VAL A 508 -4.89 -28.57 -14.91
C VAL A 508 -6.10 -29.25 -15.57
N ASN A 509 -5.87 -29.95 -16.66
CA ASN A 509 -6.80 -30.85 -17.28
C ASN A 509 -6.00 -31.97 -17.94
N ASP A 510 -5.75 -33.02 -17.17
CA ASP A 510 -5.03 -34.23 -17.61
C ASP A 510 -5.97 -35.43 -17.51
N GLU A 511 -6.52 -35.85 -18.67
CA GLU A 511 -7.51 -36.92 -18.75
C GLU A 511 -6.88 -38.29 -18.48
N GLU A 512 -5.59 -38.48 -18.78
CA GLU A 512 -4.87 -39.76 -18.54
C GLU A 512 -4.63 -39.98 -17.05
N LYS A 513 -4.38 -38.85 -16.29
CA LYS A 513 -4.18 -38.91 -14.84
C LYS A 513 -5.43 -38.62 -14.03
N GLU A 514 -6.57 -38.39 -14.69
CA GLU A 514 -7.83 -37.99 -14.08
C GLU A 514 -7.67 -36.69 -13.22
N GLU A 515 -6.72 -35.85 -13.59
CA GLU A 515 -6.45 -34.57 -12.85
C GLU A 515 -7.23 -33.40 -13.45
N TYR A 516 -8.05 -32.79 -12.63
CA TYR A 516 -8.86 -31.64 -13.03
C TYR A 516 -8.78 -30.52 -12.00
N PHE A 517 -8.36 -29.30 -12.44
CA PHE A 517 -8.29 -28.14 -11.56
C PHE A 517 -8.60 -26.85 -12.33
N VAL A 518 -9.66 -26.16 -11.92
CA VAL A 518 -10.19 -24.99 -12.60
C VAL A 518 -10.53 -23.89 -11.62
N GLY A 519 -10.10 -22.66 -11.91
CA GLY A 519 -10.57 -21.46 -11.28
C GLY A 519 -11.80 -20.89 -11.99
N LEU A 520 -12.89 -20.69 -11.27
CA LEU A 520 -14.13 -20.12 -11.79
C LEU A 520 -14.46 -18.81 -11.06
N GLU A 521 -14.60 -17.73 -11.80
CA GLU A 521 -15.09 -16.44 -11.30
C GLU A 521 -16.60 -16.34 -11.50
N ALA A 522 -17.31 -16.08 -10.41
CA ALA A 522 -18.75 -15.83 -10.40
C ALA A 522 -19.07 -14.39 -10.01
N LYS A 523 -20.12 -13.83 -10.60
CA LYS A 523 -20.70 -12.56 -10.17
C LYS A 523 -21.27 -12.70 -8.75
N ARG A 524 -21.13 -11.68 -7.94
CA ARG A 524 -21.81 -11.61 -6.64
C ARG A 524 -23.25 -11.19 -6.85
N THR A 525 -24.17 -11.86 -6.18
CA THR A 525 -25.60 -11.57 -6.21
C THR A 525 -26.00 -10.60 -5.11
N SER A 526 -25.20 -10.51 -4.06
CA SER A 526 -25.43 -9.59 -2.94
C SER A 526 -24.12 -8.99 -2.45
N ILE A 527 -24.19 -7.76 -1.96
CA ILE A 527 -23.06 -7.02 -1.38
C ILE A 527 -23.50 -6.55 0.00
N LYS A 528 -22.69 -6.81 1.01
CA LYS A 528 -22.91 -6.32 2.36
C LYS A 528 -22.14 -5.00 2.54
N LEU A 529 -22.85 -3.90 2.68
CA LEU A 529 -22.31 -2.55 2.89
C LEU A 529 -22.14 -2.29 4.40
N ASP A 530 -21.19 -2.98 5.02
CA ASP A 530 -20.98 -2.98 6.47
C ASP A 530 -19.71 -2.21 6.90
N LYS A 531 -19.17 -1.37 6.02
CA LYS A 531 -18.04 -0.53 6.34
C LYS A 531 -18.46 0.88 6.72
N PRO A 532 -17.87 1.49 7.76
CA PRO A 532 -18.14 2.87 8.14
C PRO A 532 -17.41 3.83 7.19
N ILE A 533 -17.85 3.88 5.93
CA ILE A 533 -17.22 4.69 4.88
C ILE A 533 -17.23 6.18 5.21
N TYR A 534 -18.17 6.62 6.02
CA TYR A 534 -18.25 7.99 6.54
C TYR A 534 -17.02 8.36 7.38
N THR A 535 -16.47 7.42 8.16
CA THR A 535 -15.20 7.63 8.89
C THR A 535 -14.05 7.86 7.91
N GLY A 536 -13.89 6.97 6.93
CA GLY A 536 -12.83 7.12 5.92
C GLY A 536 -13.00 8.38 5.07
N PHE A 537 -14.24 8.76 4.73
CA PHE A 537 -14.54 10.02 4.06
C PHE A 537 -14.06 11.21 4.89
N THR A 538 -14.44 11.28 6.17
CA THR A 538 -14.06 12.37 7.08
C THR A 538 -12.55 12.45 7.25
N VAL A 539 -11.86 11.31 7.45
CA VAL A 539 -10.40 11.29 7.57
C VAL A 539 -9.73 11.86 6.31
N LEU A 540 -10.20 11.51 5.11
CA LEU A 540 -9.68 12.08 3.86
C LEU A 540 -9.93 13.58 3.72
N GLU A 541 -11.08 14.06 4.17
CA GLU A 541 -11.40 15.49 4.11
C GLU A 541 -10.57 16.28 5.11
N LEU A 542 -10.48 15.82 6.37
CA LEU A 542 -9.68 16.47 7.40
C LEU A 542 -8.18 16.44 7.10
N SER A 543 -7.68 15.37 6.49
CA SER A 543 -6.30 15.29 6.03
C SER A 543 -5.98 16.34 4.98
N LYS A 544 -6.88 16.55 4.00
CA LYS A 544 -6.73 17.63 3.02
C LYS A 544 -6.81 19.01 3.68
N LEU A 545 -7.69 19.17 4.65
CA LEU A 545 -7.83 20.42 5.40
C LEU A 545 -6.52 20.79 6.11
N HIS A 546 -5.89 19.84 6.80
CA HIS A 546 -4.60 20.05 7.47
C HIS A 546 -3.50 20.51 6.49
N MET A 547 -3.42 19.88 5.30
CA MET A 547 -2.43 20.26 4.30
C MET A 547 -2.73 21.60 3.65
N TYR A 548 -4.00 21.94 3.44
CA TYR A 548 -4.42 23.23 2.94
C TYR A 548 -4.18 24.36 3.97
N ASP A 549 -4.44 24.06 5.25
CA ASP A 549 -4.21 25.03 6.33
C ASP A 549 -2.74 25.44 6.40
N PHE A 550 -1.81 24.48 6.35
CA PHE A 550 -0.38 24.77 6.29
C PHE A 550 0.00 25.56 5.02
N HIS A 551 -0.57 25.20 3.86
CA HIS A 551 -0.26 25.90 2.62
C HIS A 551 -0.77 27.34 2.63
N TYR A 552 -2.08 27.55 2.92
CA TYR A 552 -2.72 28.84 2.78
C TYR A 552 -2.49 29.75 3.98
N ASN A 553 -2.72 29.24 5.19
CA ASN A 553 -2.69 30.05 6.42
C ASN A 553 -1.30 30.17 7.05
N HIS A 554 -0.30 29.43 6.53
CA HIS A 554 1.09 29.59 6.98
C HIS A 554 2.00 29.99 5.82
N MET A 555 2.17 29.15 4.80
CA MET A 555 3.14 29.41 3.73
C MET A 555 2.76 30.61 2.87
N MET A 556 1.51 30.70 2.44
CA MET A 556 1.05 31.84 1.62
C MET A 556 0.90 33.12 2.42
N GLU A 557 0.52 33.04 3.69
CA GLU A 557 0.45 34.19 4.57
C GLU A 557 1.85 34.79 4.85
N LYS A 558 2.84 33.93 5.14
CA LYS A 558 4.22 34.34 5.46
C LYS A 558 5.00 34.84 4.25
N TYR A 559 4.91 34.15 3.12
CA TYR A 559 5.76 34.43 1.96
C TYR A 559 5.00 35.01 0.77
N GLY A 560 3.71 34.75 0.65
CA GLY A 560 2.92 35.09 -0.53
C GLY A 560 3.23 34.22 -1.75
N PRO A 561 2.36 34.25 -2.78
CA PRO A 561 2.48 33.39 -3.96
C PRO A 561 3.69 33.71 -4.84
N GLU A 562 4.27 34.94 -4.71
CA GLU A 562 5.44 35.30 -5.51
C GLU A 562 6.73 34.72 -4.94
N ARG A 563 6.85 34.60 -3.63
CA ARG A 563 8.05 34.11 -2.95
C ARG A 563 8.02 32.61 -2.60
N ALA A 564 6.85 31.99 -2.44
CA ALA A 564 6.73 30.56 -2.19
C ALA A 564 5.98 29.86 -3.32
N LYS A 565 6.68 29.08 -4.11
CA LYS A 565 6.12 28.25 -5.20
C LYS A 565 6.03 26.81 -4.74
N LEU A 566 4.84 26.22 -4.75
CA LEU A 566 4.67 24.80 -4.47
C LEU A 566 5.16 24.00 -5.68
N LEU A 567 6.22 23.24 -5.51
CA LEU A 567 6.77 22.37 -6.56
C LEU A 567 5.98 21.08 -6.69
N PHE A 568 5.68 20.44 -5.55
CA PHE A 568 5.11 19.11 -5.50
C PHE A 568 4.31 18.89 -4.23
N THR A 569 3.25 18.08 -4.33
CA THR A 569 2.54 17.50 -3.19
C THR A 569 2.25 16.02 -3.44
N ASP A 570 2.35 15.21 -2.38
CA ASP A 570 1.94 13.79 -2.41
C ASP A 570 1.24 13.39 -1.11
N THR A 571 0.00 13.79 -0.98
CA THR A 571 -0.91 13.43 0.13
C THR A 571 -0.54 14.11 1.45
N ASP A 572 0.60 13.78 2.03
CA ASP A 572 1.12 14.20 3.34
C ASP A 572 2.37 15.06 3.26
N SER A 573 2.81 15.38 2.05
CA SER A 573 4.03 16.16 1.85
C SER A 573 3.85 17.33 0.89
N LEU A 574 4.62 18.38 1.13
CA LEU A 574 4.69 19.61 0.34
C LEU A 574 6.15 19.98 0.10
N THR A 575 6.49 20.22 -1.15
CA THR A 575 7.84 20.68 -1.54
C THR A 575 7.73 22.06 -2.13
N TYR A 576 8.48 23.01 -1.58
CA TYR A 576 8.45 24.41 -1.99
C TYR A 576 9.80 24.89 -2.51
N HIS A 577 9.75 25.84 -3.43
CA HIS A 577 10.83 26.76 -3.73
C HIS A 577 10.49 28.12 -3.11
N ILE A 578 11.32 28.60 -2.19
CA ILE A 578 11.04 29.78 -1.36
C ILE A 578 12.14 30.79 -1.52
N THR A 579 11.78 32.05 -1.84
CA THR A 579 12.67 33.18 -1.80
C THR A 579 12.57 33.86 -0.42
N ALA A 580 13.62 33.74 0.39
CA ALA A 580 13.69 34.28 1.75
C ALA A 580 15.14 34.60 2.09
N GLU A 581 15.36 35.46 3.09
CA GLU A 581 16.70 35.74 3.59
C GLU A 581 17.33 34.51 4.24
N ASP A 582 16.58 33.83 5.12
CA ASP A 582 17.00 32.60 5.77
C ASP A 582 15.80 31.74 6.18
N LEU A 583 15.44 30.75 5.36
CA LEU A 583 14.36 29.82 5.62
C LEU A 583 14.52 29.06 6.95
N TYR A 584 15.75 28.68 7.30
CA TYR A 584 15.99 27.92 8.53
C TYR A 584 15.77 28.76 9.77
N GLN A 585 16.05 30.07 9.70
CA GLN A 585 15.71 31.01 10.77
C GLN A 585 14.20 31.17 10.88
N ASP A 586 13.48 31.28 9.75
CA ASP A 586 12.02 31.33 9.73
C ASP A 586 11.40 30.08 10.36
N MET A 587 11.94 28.89 10.06
CA MET A 587 11.51 27.63 10.67
C MET A 587 11.76 27.55 12.17
N LYS A 588 12.81 28.20 12.65
CA LYS A 588 13.09 28.31 14.09
C LYS A 588 12.05 29.16 14.82
N GLU A 589 11.62 30.24 14.22
CA GLU A 589 10.57 31.10 14.75
C GLU A 589 9.22 30.37 14.81
N ASP A 590 8.95 29.53 13.77
CA ASP A 590 7.74 28.73 13.64
C ASP A 590 7.91 27.31 14.20
N GLN A 591 8.87 27.07 15.11
CA GLN A 591 9.19 25.78 15.69
C GLN A 591 7.97 24.93 16.11
N PRO A 592 6.88 25.49 16.64
CA PRO A 592 5.70 24.71 17.00
C PRO A 592 5.07 23.91 15.85
N LEU A 593 5.33 24.28 14.59
CA LEU A 593 4.82 23.59 13.41
C LEU A 593 5.71 22.44 12.96
N TYR A 594 6.99 22.42 13.34
CA TYR A 594 7.99 21.54 12.77
C TYR A 594 8.51 20.47 13.73
N ASP A 595 8.79 19.29 13.21
CA ASP A 595 9.56 18.22 13.85
C ASP A 595 10.99 18.24 13.26
N THR A 596 11.92 18.83 13.99
CA THR A 596 13.33 18.96 13.58
C THR A 596 14.24 17.94 14.25
N SER A 597 13.68 16.87 14.80
CA SER A 597 14.42 15.83 15.53
C SER A 597 15.35 14.97 14.66
N ASN A 598 15.25 15.05 13.34
CA ASN A 598 16.11 14.37 12.38
C ASN A 598 17.28 15.22 11.84
N TYR A 599 17.37 16.47 12.27
CA TYR A 599 18.53 17.31 11.98
C TYR A 599 19.77 16.81 12.71
N SER A 600 20.95 17.15 12.23
CA SER A 600 22.19 16.90 12.98
C SER A 600 22.10 17.55 14.36
N LYS A 601 22.64 16.90 15.40
CA LYS A 601 22.63 17.45 16.76
C LYS A 601 23.33 18.80 16.89
N ASP A 602 24.29 19.04 16.00
CA ASP A 602 25.04 20.30 15.94
C ASP A 602 24.31 21.40 15.15
N HIS A 603 23.20 21.06 14.49
CA HIS A 603 22.41 22.03 13.73
C HIS A 603 21.56 22.88 14.67
N PHE A 604 21.55 24.21 14.48
CA PHE A 604 20.86 25.15 15.35
C PHE A 604 19.32 24.97 15.42
N LEU A 605 18.73 24.24 14.45
CA LEU A 605 17.32 23.85 14.45
C LEU A 605 17.04 22.54 15.19
N PHE A 606 18.07 21.75 15.56
CA PHE A 606 17.83 20.46 16.20
C PHE A 606 16.98 20.63 17.47
N SER A 607 15.88 19.88 17.54
CA SER A 607 14.99 19.85 18.70
C SER A 607 14.24 18.53 18.78
N GLU A 608 14.15 17.95 19.96
CA GLU A 608 13.34 16.75 20.21
C GLU A 608 11.90 17.07 20.68
N VAL A 609 11.54 18.34 20.85
CA VAL A 609 10.25 18.78 21.40
C VAL A 609 9.07 18.20 20.61
N ASN A 610 9.11 18.27 19.30
CA ASN A 610 8.07 17.76 18.39
C ASN A 610 8.38 16.41 17.76
N LYS A 611 9.31 15.66 18.32
CA LYS A 611 9.75 14.37 17.77
C LYS A 611 8.60 13.39 17.60
N LYS A 612 8.28 13.07 16.35
CA LYS A 612 7.17 12.18 15.97
C LYS A 612 5.78 12.61 16.46
N VAL A 613 5.60 13.87 16.83
CA VAL A 613 4.29 14.41 17.18
C VAL A 613 3.43 14.43 15.91
N ILE A 614 2.23 13.88 16.02
CA ILE A 614 1.28 13.74 14.92
C ILE A 614 0.92 15.14 14.37
N GLY A 615 0.88 15.29 13.05
CA GLY A 615 0.52 16.52 12.35
C GLY A 615 1.64 17.56 12.24
N LYS A 616 2.80 17.37 12.90
CA LYS A 616 3.94 18.26 12.73
C LYS A 616 4.67 17.97 11.43
N PHE A 617 5.16 19.02 10.79
CA PHE A 617 5.88 18.92 9.52
C PHE A 617 7.36 18.65 9.76
N LYS A 618 7.88 17.67 9.03
CA LYS A 618 9.24 17.19 9.15
C LYS A 618 9.98 17.39 7.83
N ASP A 619 11.15 17.97 7.89
CA ASP A 619 12.03 18.05 6.73
C ASP A 619 12.56 16.66 6.36
N GLU A 620 12.22 16.20 5.16
CA GLU A 620 12.59 14.88 4.63
C GLU A 620 14.07 14.75 4.24
N THR A 621 14.82 15.86 4.23
CA THR A 621 16.27 15.86 3.99
C THR A 621 17.10 15.96 5.28
N GLY A 622 16.44 16.19 6.41
CA GLY A 622 17.10 16.28 7.73
C GLY A 622 18.05 17.47 7.83
N GLY A 623 17.70 18.57 7.19
CA GLY A 623 18.49 19.80 7.18
C GLY A 623 19.61 19.79 6.12
N LEU A 624 19.72 18.77 5.28
CA LEU A 624 20.60 18.83 4.10
C LEU A 624 19.97 19.73 3.04
N PRO A 625 20.64 20.82 2.62
CA PRO A 625 20.11 21.74 1.63
C PRO A 625 19.87 21.02 0.29
N ILE A 626 18.73 21.29 -0.34
CA ILE A 626 18.40 20.79 -1.67
C ILE A 626 18.89 21.81 -2.70
N VAL A 627 19.71 21.34 -3.65
CA VAL A 627 20.28 22.17 -4.73
C VAL A 627 19.32 22.29 -5.89
N GLU A 628 18.76 21.17 -6.34
CA GLU A 628 17.95 21.10 -7.55
C GLU A 628 16.76 20.14 -7.39
N TRP A 629 15.64 20.53 -7.96
CA TRP A 629 14.41 19.75 -8.05
C TRP A 629 13.98 19.57 -9.50
N ILE A 630 13.59 18.32 -9.83
CA ILE A 630 13.04 17.97 -11.14
C ILE A 630 11.83 17.08 -10.95
N GLY A 631 10.66 17.55 -11.42
CA GLY A 631 9.40 16.84 -11.36
C GLY A 631 8.85 16.54 -12.75
N LEU A 632 8.68 15.27 -13.10
CA LEU A 632 8.10 14.87 -14.39
C LEU A 632 6.59 14.72 -14.29
N ARG A 633 6.11 14.04 -13.28
CA ARG A 633 4.67 13.84 -12.96
C ARG A 633 4.52 13.32 -11.54
N ALA A 634 3.28 13.26 -11.06
CA ALA A 634 2.98 12.70 -9.73
C ALA A 634 3.70 11.37 -9.50
N LYS A 635 4.46 11.26 -8.41
CA LYS A 635 5.28 10.11 -8.02
C LYS A 635 6.41 9.76 -9.02
N MET A 636 6.89 10.75 -9.77
CA MET A 636 8.04 10.63 -10.67
C MET A 636 8.85 11.93 -10.63
N TYR A 637 9.83 11.97 -9.75
CA TYR A 637 10.66 13.16 -9.49
C TYR A 637 12.04 12.78 -8.97
N SER A 638 12.96 13.72 -9.05
CA SER A 638 14.30 13.63 -8.48
C SER A 638 14.69 14.95 -7.83
N MET A 639 15.38 14.88 -6.70
CA MET A 639 16.04 16.01 -6.07
C MET A 639 17.46 15.65 -5.74
N MET A 640 18.34 16.65 -5.77
CA MET A 640 19.75 16.55 -5.44
C MET A 640 20.04 17.44 -4.23
N THR A 641 20.69 16.88 -3.23
CA THR A 641 21.19 17.62 -2.06
C THR A 641 22.62 18.08 -2.25
N ASP A 642 23.05 19.06 -1.46
CA ASP A 642 24.38 19.70 -1.58
C ASP A 642 25.56 18.74 -1.38
N ASP A 643 25.35 17.62 -0.69
CA ASP A 643 26.35 16.53 -0.57
C ASP A 643 26.35 15.56 -1.79
N GLY A 644 25.68 15.92 -2.87
CA GLY A 644 25.60 15.12 -4.10
C GLY A 644 24.71 13.88 -4.03
N LYS A 645 23.94 13.69 -2.96
CA LYS A 645 22.98 12.57 -2.88
C LYS A 645 21.74 12.85 -3.69
N GLU A 646 21.26 11.83 -4.39
CA GLU A 646 20.06 11.86 -5.20
C GLU A 646 18.89 11.14 -4.50
N LYS A 647 17.82 11.84 -4.19
CA LYS A 647 16.54 11.24 -3.75
C LYS A 647 15.61 11.14 -4.96
N LYS A 648 15.31 9.93 -5.38
CA LYS A 648 14.55 9.64 -6.61
C LYS A 648 13.31 8.81 -6.33
N THR A 649 12.21 9.19 -6.96
CA THR A 649 10.96 8.42 -6.95
C THR A 649 10.53 8.17 -8.39
N GLY A 650 10.17 6.92 -8.70
CA GLY A 650 9.73 6.52 -10.03
C GLY A 650 8.67 5.43 -9.96
N LYS A 651 7.39 5.80 -9.91
CA LYS A 651 6.29 4.83 -9.86
C LYS A 651 6.25 3.97 -11.13
N GLY A 652 6.33 2.64 -10.94
CA GLY A 652 6.31 1.67 -12.05
C GLY A 652 7.71 1.25 -12.54
N ILE A 653 8.76 1.87 -12.01
CA ILE A 653 10.15 1.48 -12.22
C ILE A 653 10.57 0.51 -11.09
N LYS A 654 11.33 -0.51 -11.41
CA LYS A 654 11.88 -1.42 -10.41
C LYS A 654 12.89 -0.67 -9.54
N LYS A 655 12.84 -0.86 -8.21
CA LYS A 655 13.71 -0.14 -7.26
C LYS A 655 15.20 -0.29 -7.59
N SER A 656 15.64 -1.50 -8.01
CA SER A 656 17.03 -1.73 -8.41
C SER A 656 17.47 -0.91 -9.62
N VAL A 657 16.59 -0.80 -10.64
CA VAL A 657 16.83 0.01 -11.84
C VAL A 657 16.88 1.50 -11.47
N LEU A 658 15.89 1.98 -10.70
CA LEU A 658 15.85 3.37 -10.26
C LEU A 658 17.09 3.76 -9.45
N LYS A 659 17.60 2.86 -8.61
CA LYS A 659 18.78 3.11 -7.76
C LYS A 659 20.09 3.06 -8.55
N LYS A 660 20.23 2.11 -9.50
CA LYS A 660 21.52 1.80 -10.15
C LYS A 660 21.70 2.42 -11.52
N GLU A 661 20.61 2.48 -12.33
CA GLU A 661 20.67 2.81 -13.75
C GLU A 661 20.16 4.20 -14.07
N ILE A 662 19.33 4.81 -13.20
CA ILE A 662 18.73 6.12 -13.43
C ILE A 662 19.36 7.14 -12.47
N ARG A 663 19.85 8.25 -13.02
CA ARG A 663 20.46 9.36 -12.31
C ARG A 663 19.57 10.60 -12.27
N HIS A 664 19.89 11.53 -11.41
CA HIS A 664 19.22 12.85 -11.37
C HIS A 664 19.27 13.54 -12.74
N GLN A 665 20.43 13.46 -13.43
CA GLN A 665 20.61 14.01 -14.77
C GLN A 665 19.63 13.43 -15.80
N ASP A 666 19.28 12.12 -15.70
CA ASP A 666 18.31 11.52 -16.62
C ASP A 666 16.90 12.13 -16.48
N PHE A 667 16.53 12.53 -15.25
CA PHE A 667 15.28 13.29 -15.05
C PHE A 667 15.36 14.67 -15.69
N LYS A 668 16.52 15.35 -15.57
CA LYS A 668 16.77 16.65 -16.17
C LYS A 668 16.71 16.58 -17.69
N ASP A 669 17.42 15.64 -18.27
CA ASP A 669 17.43 15.41 -19.73
C ASP A 669 16.04 15.03 -20.24
N CYS A 670 15.30 14.18 -19.49
CA CYS A 670 13.94 13.83 -19.83
C CYS A 670 13.03 15.05 -19.90
N LEU A 671 13.16 15.99 -18.95
CA LEU A 671 12.37 17.20 -18.88
C LEU A 671 12.76 18.20 -19.96
N MET A 672 14.06 18.54 -20.05
CA MET A 672 14.58 19.63 -20.88
C MET A 672 14.65 19.25 -22.36
N GLU A 673 15.04 18.00 -22.66
CA GLU A 673 15.16 17.51 -24.04
C GLU A 673 13.86 16.86 -24.55
N LYS A 674 12.80 16.80 -23.70
CA LYS A 674 11.48 16.23 -24.06
C LYS A 674 11.54 14.78 -24.53
N ARG A 675 12.54 14.01 -24.06
CA ARG A 675 12.75 12.62 -24.47
C ARG A 675 12.31 11.61 -23.42
N GLU A 676 11.97 10.43 -23.88
CA GLU A 676 11.62 9.30 -23.02
C GLU A 676 12.83 8.40 -22.79
N PHE A 677 12.85 7.81 -21.61
CA PHE A 677 13.84 6.78 -21.27
C PHE A 677 13.18 5.42 -21.17
N GLN A 678 13.88 4.40 -21.60
CA GLN A 678 13.46 3.00 -21.49
C GLN A 678 14.54 2.19 -20.80
N HIS A 679 14.13 1.31 -19.88
CA HIS A 679 15.04 0.42 -19.18
C HIS A 679 14.51 -1.01 -19.20
N SER A 680 15.44 -1.97 -19.26
CA SER A 680 15.12 -3.38 -19.12
C SER A 680 14.96 -3.75 -17.67
N MET A 681 13.90 -4.49 -17.36
CA MET A 681 13.59 -4.91 -15.99
C MET A 681 13.29 -6.41 -15.95
N MET A 682 13.95 -7.11 -15.07
CA MET A 682 13.64 -8.50 -14.76
C MET A 682 12.53 -8.56 -13.72
N ASN A 683 11.46 -9.29 -13.99
CA ASN A 683 10.34 -9.42 -13.07
C ASN A 683 9.86 -10.87 -12.98
N PHE A 684 9.42 -11.28 -11.80
CA PHE A 684 8.61 -12.50 -11.67
C PHE A 684 7.20 -12.28 -12.16
N ARG A 685 6.70 -13.22 -12.91
CA ARG A 685 5.33 -13.29 -13.40
C ARG A 685 4.76 -14.66 -13.16
N SER A 686 3.44 -14.73 -13.04
CA SER A 686 2.71 -16.00 -13.04
C SER A 686 1.67 -16.01 -14.14
N LYS A 687 1.45 -17.20 -14.69
CA LYS A 687 0.33 -17.52 -15.59
C LYS A 687 -0.12 -18.95 -15.33
N GLN A 688 -1.38 -19.12 -14.97
CA GLN A 688 -1.94 -20.44 -14.61
C GLN A 688 -1.12 -21.14 -13.50
N HIS A 689 -0.69 -20.35 -12.50
CA HIS A 689 0.19 -20.77 -11.41
C HIS A 689 1.61 -21.23 -11.80
N GLN A 690 1.99 -21.15 -13.07
CA GLN A 690 3.38 -21.32 -13.46
C GLN A 690 4.14 -20.01 -13.26
N LEU A 691 5.32 -20.08 -12.68
CA LEU A 691 6.19 -18.94 -12.41
C LEU A 691 7.27 -18.83 -13.49
N PHE A 692 7.51 -17.60 -13.94
CA PHE A 692 8.60 -17.30 -14.85
C PHE A 692 9.24 -15.98 -14.56
N THR A 693 10.50 -15.88 -14.93
CA THR A 693 11.23 -14.62 -14.99
C THR A 693 11.08 -14.02 -16.37
N VAL A 694 10.62 -12.77 -16.42
CA VAL A 694 10.41 -12.04 -17.67
C VAL A 694 11.33 -10.85 -17.71
N LYS A 695 12.20 -10.78 -18.73
CA LYS A 695 12.92 -9.56 -19.09
C LYS A 695 12.03 -8.69 -19.95
N GLN A 696 11.71 -7.51 -19.48
CA GLN A 696 10.82 -6.58 -20.17
C GLN A 696 11.43 -5.19 -20.25
N THR A 697 11.58 -4.65 -21.46
CA THR A 697 11.92 -3.25 -21.62
C THR A 697 10.66 -2.39 -21.46
N LYS A 698 10.73 -1.43 -20.58
CA LYS A 698 9.63 -0.52 -20.27
C LYS A 698 10.08 0.92 -20.30
N LYS A 699 9.14 1.79 -20.68
CA LYS A 699 9.25 3.23 -20.45
C LYS A 699 9.45 3.48 -18.96
N SER A 700 10.56 4.10 -18.60
CA SER A 700 10.94 4.44 -17.22
C SER A 700 10.63 5.90 -16.92
N LEU A 701 11.18 6.83 -17.67
CA LEU A 701 10.92 8.26 -17.52
C LEU A 701 10.15 8.79 -18.75
N SER A 702 9.31 9.79 -18.49
CA SER A 702 8.55 10.48 -19.54
C SER A 702 8.26 11.92 -19.11
N PRO A 703 8.43 12.89 -20.01
CA PRO A 703 8.16 14.30 -19.75
C PRO A 703 6.66 14.64 -19.76
N PHE A 704 5.80 13.71 -20.14
CA PHE A 704 4.36 13.96 -20.27
C PHE A 704 3.65 13.84 -18.90
N ASP A 705 2.92 14.88 -18.56
CA ASP A 705 1.92 14.91 -17.47
C ASP A 705 0.63 15.57 -17.99
N ASP A 706 -0.51 15.21 -17.44
CA ASP A 706 -1.83 15.74 -17.82
C ASP A 706 -2.64 16.27 -16.62
N LYS A 707 -2.12 16.16 -15.40
CA LYS A 707 -2.82 16.71 -14.21
C LYS A 707 -2.79 18.21 -14.13
N ARG A 708 -1.90 18.85 -14.89
CA ARG A 708 -1.71 20.28 -14.95
C ARG A 708 -1.69 20.73 -16.39
N TYR A 709 -1.99 21.99 -16.62
CA TYR A 709 -1.81 22.66 -17.90
C TYR A 709 -0.36 23.16 -17.97
N ILE A 710 0.48 22.53 -18.82
CA ILE A 710 1.91 22.83 -18.94
C ILE A 710 2.10 23.90 -19.98
N LEU A 711 2.88 24.94 -19.67
CA LEU A 711 3.17 26.05 -20.57
C LEU A 711 4.23 25.65 -21.62
N GLU A 712 4.51 26.55 -22.57
CA GLU A 712 5.41 26.31 -23.71
C GLU A 712 6.86 26.03 -23.30
N ASP A 713 7.30 26.57 -22.17
CA ASP A 713 8.63 26.32 -21.60
C ASP A 713 8.82 24.86 -21.13
N GLY A 714 7.71 24.11 -20.96
CA GLY A 714 7.70 22.71 -20.58
C GLY A 714 7.87 22.43 -19.09
N TYR A 715 8.15 23.44 -18.25
CA TYR A 715 8.35 23.28 -16.80
C TYR A 715 7.44 24.14 -15.92
N THR A 716 6.95 25.25 -16.43
CA THR A 716 5.93 26.06 -15.73
C THR A 716 4.55 25.48 -15.98
N THR A 717 3.71 25.42 -14.96
CA THR A 717 2.36 24.89 -15.11
C THR A 717 1.31 25.78 -14.47
N ARG A 718 0.07 25.65 -14.91
CA ARG A 718 -1.12 26.21 -14.27
C ARG A 718 -2.11 25.10 -13.93
N ALA A 719 -3.00 25.37 -13.01
CA ALA A 719 -4.13 24.45 -12.78
C ALA A 719 -5.08 24.42 -13.98
N HIS A 720 -5.70 23.28 -14.22
CA HIS A 720 -6.81 23.24 -15.16
C HIS A 720 -7.93 24.18 -14.70
N GLY A 721 -8.59 24.86 -15.63
CA GLY A 721 -9.63 25.84 -15.33
C GLY A 721 -9.10 27.26 -14.99
N HIS A 722 -7.79 27.47 -15.00
CA HIS A 722 -7.22 28.81 -14.85
C HIS A 722 -7.69 29.72 -16.00
N TYR A 723 -8.10 30.95 -15.69
CA TYR A 723 -8.71 31.88 -16.65
C TYR A 723 -7.80 32.18 -17.86
N GLN A 724 -6.50 32.19 -17.66
CA GLN A 724 -5.51 32.41 -18.72
C GLN A 724 -5.30 31.20 -19.66
N ASN A 725 -5.80 30.01 -19.32
CA ASN A 725 -5.67 28.86 -20.20
C ASN A 725 -6.62 28.94 -21.40
N GLY A 726 -7.67 29.78 -21.33
CA GLY A 726 -8.66 29.92 -22.41
C GLY A 726 -9.56 28.70 -22.63
N ILE A 727 -9.52 27.70 -21.71
CA ILE A 727 -10.24 26.44 -21.85
C ILE A 727 -11.54 26.47 -21.05
N ILE A 728 -12.66 26.25 -21.76
CA ILE A 728 -13.97 26.08 -21.15
C ILE A 728 -14.08 24.64 -20.65
N ARG A 729 -14.65 24.45 -19.45
CA ARG A 729 -14.93 23.12 -18.93
C ARG A 729 -15.81 22.33 -19.88
N PRO A 730 -15.45 21.11 -20.30
CA PRO A 730 -16.32 20.23 -21.07
C PRO A 730 -17.63 19.96 -20.33
N SER A 731 -18.73 19.82 -21.06
CA SER A 731 -20.00 19.49 -20.42
C SER A 731 -19.96 18.12 -19.77
N LYS A 732 -20.69 17.93 -18.66
CA LYS A 732 -20.78 16.61 -17.99
C LYS A 732 -21.32 15.50 -18.91
N ALA A 733 -22.09 15.83 -19.93
CA ALA A 733 -22.56 14.89 -20.94
C ALA A 733 -21.39 14.42 -21.82
N ALA A 734 -20.49 15.33 -22.22
CA ALA A 734 -19.28 14.97 -22.97
C ALA A 734 -18.32 14.14 -22.11
N GLU A 735 -18.12 14.51 -20.83
CA GLU A 735 -17.33 13.72 -19.88
C GLU A 735 -17.89 12.30 -19.70
N SER A 736 -19.23 12.14 -19.65
CA SER A 736 -19.90 10.82 -19.53
C SER A 736 -19.69 9.98 -20.79
N SER A 737 -19.85 10.57 -21.98
CA SER A 737 -19.64 9.89 -23.27
C SER A 737 -18.20 9.43 -23.45
N GLU A 738 -17.22 10.28 -23.10
CA GLU A 738 -15.80 9.91 -23.14
C GLU A 738 -15.48 8.79 -22.13
N LYS A 739 -16.10 8.82 -20.96
CA LYS A 739 -15.95 7.78 -19.92
C LYS A 739 -16.52 6.44 -20.40
N GLU A 740 -17.67 6.42 -21.03
CA GLU A 740 -18.27 5.22 -21.62
C GLU A 740 -17.40 4.68 -22.76
N LEU A 741 -16.91 5.55 -23.63
CA LEU A 741 -15.98 5.17 -24.69
C LEU A 741 -14.68 4.59 -24.13
N ALA A 742 -14.09 5.24 -23.14
CA ALA A 742 -12.87 4.77 -22.47
C ALA A 742 -13.06 3.40 -21.80
N ASN A 743 -14.20 3.17 -21.15
CA ASN A 743 -14.55 1.89 -20.55
C ASN A 743 -14.77 0.79 -21.59
N SER A 744 -15.45 1.11 -22.69
CA SER A 744 -15.67 0.20 -23.82
C SER A 744 -14.35 -0.18 -24.51
N MET A 745 -13.47 0.78 -24.75
CA MET A 745 -12.13 0.52 -25.31
C MET A 745 -11.26 -0.29 -24.34
N ARG A 746 -11.39 -0.08 -23.04
CA ARG A 746 -10.70 -0.89 -22.02
C ARG A 746 -11.20 -2.33 -22.00
N ALA A 747 -12.51 -2.54 -22.12
CA ALA A 747 -13.10 -3.87 -22.25
C ALA A 747 -12.62 -4.59 -23.52
N LEU A 748 -12.61 -3.89 -24.66
CA LEU A 748 -12.11 -4.42 -25.95
C LEU A 748 -10.61 -4.75 -25.90
N SER A 749 -9.78 -3.91 -25.25
CA SER A 749 -8.35 -4.20 -25.10
C SER A 749 -8.07 -5.40 -24.21
N LEU A 750 -8.92 -5.67 -23.22
CA LEU A 750 -8.83 -6.86 -22.37
C LEU A 750 -9.27 -8.13 -23.12
N THR A 751 -10.18 -8.03 -24.09
CA THR A 751 -10.60 -9.14 -24.96
C THR A 751 -9.61 -9.39 -26.10
N SER A 752 -9.02 -8.36 -26.70
CA SER A 752 -8.06 -8.50 -27.80
C SER A 752 -6.70 -9.05 -27.35
N THR A 753 -6.25 -8.74 -26.12
CA THR A 753 -5.05 -9.34 -25.53
C THR A 753 -5.20 -10.84 -25.25
N ASN A 754 -6.43 -11.35 -25.18
CA ASN A 754 -6.66 -12.77 -25.00
C ASN A 754 -6.72 -13.56 -26.33
N HIS A 755 -6.91 -12.93 -27.49
CA HIS A 755 -7.02 -13.62 -28.77
C HIS A 755 -5.83 -13.43 -29.71
N THR A 756 -5.24 -12.24 -29.78
CA THR A 756 -4.14 -11.95 -30.72
C THR A 756 -2.76 -12.26 -30.15
N SER A 757 -2.58 -12.28 -28.83
CA SER A 757 -1.29 -12.61 -28.24
C SER A 757 -1.04 -14.11 -28.15
N LEU A 758 -2.08 -14.95 -28.09
CA LEU A 758 -1.94 -16.40 -28.08
C LEU A 758 -1.53 -16.95 -29.45
N SER A 759 -2.11 -16.47 -30.54
CA SER A 759 -1.70 -16.90 -31.88
C SER A 759 -0.29 -16.40 -32.22
N LYS A 760 0.02 -15.13 -31.97
CA LYS A 760 1.36 -14.57 -32.24
C LYS A 760 2.45 -15.14 -31.37
N VAL A 761 2.16 -15.47 -30.09
CA VAL A 761 3.14 -16.11 -29.21
C VAL A 761 3.30 -17.59 -29.55
N LEU A 762 2.23 -18.28 -29.94
CA LEU A 762 2.32 -19.64 -30.46
C LEU A 762 3.03 -19.69 -31.81
N ASP A 763 2.76 -18.77 -32.72
CA ASP A 763 3.42 -18.66 -34.02
C ASP A 763 4.93 -18.31 -33.83
N THR A 764 5.28 -17.40 -32.92
CA THR A 764 6.68 -17.09 -32.58
C THR A 764 7.40 -18.23 -31.88
N ILE A 765 6.69 -19.02 -31.08
CA ILE A 765 7.25 -20.22 -30.42
C ILE A 765 7.43 -21.33 -31.47
N MET A 766 6.50 -21.50 -32.38
CA MET A 766 6.59 -22.50 -33.45
C MET A 766 7.63 -22.14 -34.52
N GLU A 767 7.82 -20.86 -34.84
CA GLU A 767 8.86 -20.39 -35.75
C GLU A 767 10.28 -20.43 -35.12
N SER A 768 10.42 -20.27 -33.81
CA SER A 768 11.71 -20.38 -33.12
C SER A 768 12.15 -21.83 -32.82
N HIS A 769 11.29 -22.81 -33.00
CA HIS A 769 11.60 -24.22 -32.73
C HIS A 769 11.73 -25.09 -34.01
N GLY A 770 11.86 -24.47 -35.17
CA GLY A 770 12.17 -25.09 -36.44
C GLY A 770 13.66 -25.30 -36.70
N ASN A 771 14.47 -25.61 -35.71
CA ASN A 771 15.78 -26.28 -35.79
C ASN A 771 16.46 -26.26 -34.41
N GLN A 772 16.48 -27.39 -33.80
CA GLN A 772 17.44 -28.01 -32.89
C GLN A 772 16.83 -28.60 -31.62
N SER A 773 16.96 -29.95 -31.63
CA SER A 773 17.15 -30.85 -30.48
C SER A 773 16.54 -30.51 -29.13
N SER A 774 15.59 -31.36 -28.72
CA SER A 774 15.14 -31.70 -27.37
C SER A 774 16.01 -31.09 -26.24
N ILE A 775 15.49 -30.04 -25.61
CA ILE A 775 15.79 -29.75 -24.22
C ILE A 775 14.59 -30.23 -23.41
N ASP A 776 14.75 -31.42 -22.80
CA ASP A 776 13.85 -31.91 -21.78
C ASP A 776 13.80 -30.94 -20.61
N LEU A 777 12.73 -30.19 -20.50
CA LEU A 777 12.39 -29.54 -19.25
C LEU A 777 11.86 -30.60 -18.30
N PRO A 778 12.40 -30.76 -17.09
CA PRO A 778 11.92 -31.78 -16.18
C PRO A 778 10.50 -31.50 -15.77
N LEU A 779 9.60 -32.33 -16.18
CA LEU A 779 8.26 -32.51 -15.66
C LEU A 779 8.38 -32.97 -14.20
N ALA A 780 7.74 -32.25 -13.29
CA ALA A 780 7.42 -32.55 -11.89
C ALA A 780 8.59 -33.06 -11.01
N PRO A 781 8.73 -32.54 -9.80
CA PRO A 781 9.77 -33.01 -8.90
C PRO A 781 9.55 -34.52 -8.61
N PRO A 782 10.60 -35.34 -8.64
CA PRO A 782 10.50 -36.73 -8.17
C PRO A 782 10.12 -36.68 -6.69
N THR A 783 9.13 -37.49 -6.35
CA THR A 783 8.73 -37.74 -4.96
C THR A 783 9.91 -38.30 -4.19
N SER A 784 10.66 -37.45 -3.50
CA SER A 784 11.62 -37.99 -2.56
C SER A 784 10.87 -38.53 -1.36
N ASN A 785 11.09 -39.80 -1.05
CA ASN A 785 10.52 -40.47 0.12
C ASN A 785 10.84 -39.73 1.46
N LYS A 786 11.86 -38.92 1.48
CA LYS A 786 12.24 -38.07 2.65
C LYS A 786 11.24 -36.97 2.93
N PHE A 787 10.70 -36.31 1.90
CA PHE A 787 9.69 -35.26 2.08
C PHE A 787 8.36 -35.84 2.60
N HIS A 788 7.98 -37.03 2.12
CA HIS A 788 6.81 -37.73 2.66
C HIS A 788 7.03 -38.23 4.10
N ALA A 789 8.22 -38.69 4.46
CA ALA A 789 8.58 -39.06 5.82
C ALA A 789 8.54 -37.89 6.78
N TYR A 790 8.97 -36.69 6.33
CA TYR A 790 8.97 -35.47 7.12
C TYR A 790 7.55 -34.98 7.40
N LEU A 791 6.68 -34.94 6.37
CA LEU A 791 5.27 -34.59 6.60
C LEU A 791 4.58 -35.64 7.50
N ALA A 792 4.95 -36.95 7.40
CA ALA A 792 4.38 -38.00 8.23
C ALA A 792 4.87 -37.93 9.70
N SER A 793 6.06 -37.38 9.97
CA SER A 793 6.57 -37.17 11.34
C SER A 793 5.89 -36.01 12.07
N PHE A 794 5.37 -35.03 11.34
CA PHE A 794 4.56 -33.93 11.90
C PHE A 794 3.13 -34.36 12.26
N TRP A 795 2.70 -35.59 11.82
CA TRP A 795 1.35 -36.10 12.04
C TRP A 795 1.31 -37.23 13.09
N LYS A 796 2.44 -37.56 13.68
CA LYS A 796 2.52 -38.38 14.89
C LYS A 796 2.78 -37.48 16.10
#